data_305e2bc6a9f1993857d7f6f2c6183323
#
_entry.id   305e2bc6a9f1993857d7f6f2c6183323
#
_cell.length_a   1.000
_cell.length_b   1.000
_cell.length_c   1.000
_cell.angle_alpha   90.00
_cell.angle_beta   90.00
_cell.angle_gamma   90.00
#
_symmetry.space_group_name_H-M   'P 1'
#
loop_
_entity.id
_entity.type
_entity.pdbx_description
1 polymer ?
#
loop_
_entity_poly.entity_id
_entity_poly.type
_entity_poly.pdbx_seq_one_letter_code
_entity_poly.pdbx_strand_id
1 'polypeptide(L)'
;MPARWIYRLLTFLSLILTANAGAQDSRLINREFKDIPFAEFSKIIKSITGCQIYYKPYELDTIRVNIGARDISLPELLRKVFDGKAIRFSIDNHDNVFLYSGVGIQTSLPDDFFNVAKLAPDTARIDFMNTGIQERKGTIVENMLFEIGIKGNDERTDKAIVSGFVRNSKTGESFTGAIVYTDTPYVAVVTDQFGYYSIGLKKGRHLMNVSSLGMKLARRQILLHGDGTLNIDLEDSVPSLKNITVYAQHNSSIRGMQMGVERLNIKAIRKVPVLLGEADVLRVLLTLPGVTSVGEASNGFNVRGGSTDQNLVLFSDATIYNPSHLFGFFSAFNPDVVKEFELYKSAIPEKYGGRLSSVLDVTMKDGNSKKVSGTGGIGLLTSKLTIEGPIKKDKTTFIVSGRTVYSNWLLKQIPKSDYSRSKAGFSDLNLRISHNADQRNSFYLTGYFSDDNFKLNTDTLYKYGNRNVNIKWKHIFNTRLNGVFLAGFDNYRYAISSDGNPVNAYRLRSSISQGNVRADFNYSTGGKHAFNFGLNSIYYDLKPGSFLPIKSESLVQPDILQNEQALESALYLGDQYTISPNFSINAGIRYSLYQYLGPGQVYTYAGGVPRDESTITDTISYSRGQSIKTYHGPEYRLVARYLLSNDASFKLSVNSLRQYIHMLSNTIAISPSDIWKLSDPVIKPQRGYQVSLGYYKNFRANTIETSIEIYFKRMKNYLDYKSGAVLLMNHHIEADVLNTRGKAYGAELSFKKKSGKMTGWISYTYARTMLQLDDPLAGQNINDGNYYPANFDKPHSANLVGNYQFSHRFTTSLNIVYSTGRPITLPIAIFHLGGGQRVYYSDRNQYRVPDYFRIDLSFNIEGNHKLKKLTHNSWSFGVYNLLARQNPYSIYFTQEAGAIKGYQLSVIGTAVPFITYNFRF
;
A
#
# COMPACT_ATOMS: atom_id res chain seq x y z
N MET A 1 -1.65 -3.27 40.35
CA MET A 1 -2.48 -2.06 40.50
C MET A 1 -2.69 -1.35 39.14
N PRO A 2 -3.61 -1.76 38.27
CA PRO A 2 -4.09 -0.85 37.24
C PRO A 2 -5.61 -0.80 37.03
N ALA A 3 -6.43 -1.32 37.94
CA ALA A 3 -7.89 -1.31 37.73
C ALA A 3 -8.62 -0.01 38.16
N ARG A 4 -7.95 0.87 38.90
CA ARG A 4 -8.58 2.11 39.45
C ARG A 4 -8.64 3.28 38.47
N TRP A 5 -7.90 3.27 37.39
CA TRP A 5 -7.90 4.35 36.40
C TRP A 5 -9.01 4.20 35.33
N ILE A 6 -9.38 2.98 35.03
CA ILE A 6 -10.46 2.70 34.05
C ILE A 6 -11.83 3.06 34.65
N TYR A 7 -12.04 2.83 35.97
CA TYR A 7 -13.27 3.25 36.65
C TYR A 7 -13.43 4.77 36.76
N ARG A 8 -12.34 5.52 36.91
CA ARG A 8 -12.39 6.99 36.93
C ARG A 8 -12.63 7.61 35.55
N LEU A 9 -12.23 6.93 34.47
CA LEU A 9 -12.51 7.37 33.12
C LEU A 9 -13.97 7.09 32.71
N LEU A 10 -14.53 5.99 33.14
CA LEU A 10 -15.94 5.63 32.93
C LEU A 10 -16.91 6.49 33.74
N THR A 11 -16.55 6.87 34.97
CA THR A 11 -17.36 7.82 35.78
C THR A 11 -17.26 9.25 35.26
N PHE A 12 -16.15 9.67 34.64
CA PHE A 12 -16.06 10.97 34.01
C PHE A 12 -16.85 11.04 32.68
N LEU A 13 -16.97 9.94 31.96
CA LEU A 13 -17.77 9.84 30.75
C LEU A 13 -19.28 9.74 31.03
N SER A 14 -19.69 9.21 32.19
CA SER A 14 -21.11 9.15 32.58
C SER A 14 -21.63 10.48 33.18
N LEU A 15 -20.74 11.34 33.67
CA LEU A 15 -21.12 12.67 34.18
C LEU A 15 -21.31 13.73 33.04
N ILE A 16 -20.86 13.44 31.82
CA ILE A 16 -21.08 14.32 30.64
C ILE A 16 -22.41 14.00 29.93
N LEU A 17 -23.07 12.91 30.27
CA LEU A 17 -24.32 12.44 29.64
C LEU A 17 -25.61 12.75 30.40
N THR A 18 -25.54 13.42 31.56
CA THR A 18 -26.71 13.73 32.40
C THR A 18 -26.90 15.21 32.68
N ALA A 19 -26.63 16.08 31.75
CA ALA A 19 -27.01 17.47 31.86
C ALA A 19 -27.61 17.96 30.54
N ASN A 20 -28.92 17.81 30.39
CA ASN A 20 -29.80 18.76 29.70
C ASN A 20 -31.21 18.15 29.57
N ALA A 21 -31.91 18.12 30.71
CA ALA A 21 -33.38 18.23 30.73
C ALA A 21 -33.69 19.63 31.28
N GLY A 22 -33.50 20.65 30.44
CA GLY A 22 -33.89 22.01 30.75
C GLY A 22 -35.39 22.15 30.56
N ALA A 23 -36.11 22.41 31.64
CA ALA A 23 -37.50 22.79 31.63
C ALA A 23 -37.67 24.07 30.77
N GLN A 24 -38.62 24.05 29.86
CA GLN A 24 -39.04 25.19 29.06
C GLN A 24 -39.66 26.24 30.01
N ASP A 25 -38.87 27.27 30.37
CA ASP A 25 -39.40 28.47 31.07
C ASP A 25 -40.07 29.34 30.00
N SER A 26 -41.39 29.21 29.89
CA SER A 26 -42.24 30.04 28.99
C SER A 26 -42.29 31.47 29.56
N ARG A 27 -41.36 32.33 29.10
CA ARG A 27 -41.34 33.76 29.48
C ARG A 27 -42.60 34.41 28.89
N LEU A 28 -43.54 34.82 29.75
CA LEU A 28 -44.76 35.51 29.35
C LEU A 28 -44.44 36.98 28.97
N ILE A 29 -45.01 37.44 27.86
CA ILE A 29 -44.82 38.79 27.33
C ILE A 29 -45.95 39.66 27.83
N ASN A 30 -45.58 40.77 28.51
CA ASN A 30 -46.55 41.74 29.11
C ASN A 30 -46.16 43.11 28.59
N ARG A 31 -46.62 43.48 27.38
CA ARG A 31 -46.32 44.73 26.71
C ARG A 31 -47.37 45.09 25.66
N GLU A 32 -47.65 46.34 25.52
CA GLU A 32 -48.47 46.88 24.44
C GLU A 32 -47.62 47.36 23.29
N PHE A 33 -47.90 46.90 22.06
CA PHE A 33 -47.23 47.33 20.83
C PHE A 33 -48.25 48.20 20.03
N LYS A 34 -47.95 49.48 19.84
CA LYS A 34 -48.83 50.43 19.14
C LYS A 34 -48.17 50.87 17.85
N ASP A 35 -48.61 50.34 16.73
CA ASP A 35 -48.26 50.75 15.38
C ASP A 35 -46.71 50.77 15.13
N ILE A 36 -45.97 49.81 15.64
CA ILE A 36 -44.53 49.71 15.45
C ILE A 36 -44.15 48.91 14.22
N PRO A 37 -43.05 49.26 13.49
CA PRO A 37 -42.53 48.47 12.40
C PRO A 37 -42.07 47.07 12.88
N PHE A 38 -42.27 46.03 12.01
CA PHE A 38 -41.91 44.65 12.37
C PHE A 38 -40.43 44.50 12.77
N ALA A 39 -39.49 45.22 12.15
CA ALA A 39 -38.07 45.20 12.51
C ALA A 39 -37.84 45.69 13.97
N GLU A 40 -38.58 46.66 14.44
CA GLU A 40 -38.52 47.16 15.83
C GLU A 40 -39.19 46.18 16.80
N PHE A 41 -40.32 45.63 16.40
CA PHE A 41 -41.00 44.56 17.14
C PHE A 41 -40.08 43.35 17.37
N SER A 42 -39.35 42.89 16.32
CA SER A 42 -38.40 41.77 16.40
C SER A 42 -37.26 42.05 17.40
N LYS A 43 -36.71 43.27 17.43
CA LYS A 43 -35.68 43.68 18.40
C LYS A 43 -36.19 43.70 19.85
N ILE A 44 -37.40 44.17 20.04
CA ILE A 44 -38.04 44.20 21.37
C ILE A 44 -38.33 42.77 21.85
N ILE A 45 -38.87 41.92 21.03
CA ILE A 45 -39.09 40.50 21.39
C ILE A 45 -37.77 39.85 21.75
N LYS A 46 -36.69 40.08 20.99
CA LYS A 46 -35.36 39.53 21.32
C LYS A 46 -34.88 40.03 22.70
N SER A 47 -35.12 41.31 23.06
CA SER A 47 -34.68 41.83 24.34
C SER A 47 -35.48 41.27 25.53
N ILE A 48 -36.75 40.90 25.33
CA ILE A 48 -37.62 40.38 26.38
C ILE A 48 -37.46 38.87 26.57
N THR A 49 -37.39 38.12 25.43
CA THR A 49 -37.42 36.65 25.45
C THR A 49 -36.06 36.00 25.25
N GLY A 50 -35.12 36.72 24.68
CA GLY A 50 -33.83 36.17 24.21
C GLY A 50 -33.90 35.47 22.85
N CYS A 51 -35.10 35.24 22.31
CA CYS A 51 -35.35 34.53 21.07
C CYS A 51 -34.95 35.36 19.84
N GLN A 52 -34.21 34.77 18.90
CA GLN A 52 -33.88 35.41 17.63
C GLN A 52 -34.96 35.11 16.59
N ILE A 53 -35.54 36.18 15.96
CA ILE A 53 -36.51 36.03 14.86
C ILE A 53 -35.75 36.17 13.53
N TYR A 54 -35.80 35.13 12.69
CA TYR A 54 -35.24 35.14 11.34
C TYR A 54 -36.35 35.31 10.32
N TYR A 55 -36.21 36.30 9.45
CA TYR A 55 -37.24 36.65 8.43
C TYR A 55 -36.58 37.33 7.24
N LYS A 56 -37.25 37.39 6.13
CA LYS A 56 -36.84 38.16 4.93
C LYS A 56 -37.36 39.58 5.03
N PRO A 57 -36.44 40.60 5.14
CA PRO A 57 -36.86 41.98 5.33
C PRO A 57 -37.88 42.48 4.31
N TYR A 58 -37.70 42.18 3.00
CA TYR A 58 -38.59 42.67 1.95
C TYR A 58 -40.02 42.09 2.02
N GLU A 59 -40.25 40.98 2.76
CA GLU A 59 -41.59 40.43 2.97
C GLU A 59 -42.34 41.00 4.18
N LEU A 60 -41.59 41.61 5.15
CA LEU A 60 -42.13 42.01 6.45
C LEU A 60 -41.94 43.49 6.82
N ASP A 61 -41.06 44.21 6.08
CA ASP A 61 -40.80 45.63 6.42
C ASP A 61 -42.01 46.55 6.32
N THR A 62 -43.02 46.17 5.55
CA THR A 62 -44.32 46.89 5.42
C THR A 62 -45.29 46.56 6.54
N ILE A 63 -44.99 45.56 7.38
CA ILE A 63 -45.95 45.16 8.43
C ILE A 63 -45.73 46.00 9.70
N ARG A 64 -46.81 46.64 10.13
CA ARG A 64 -46.89 47.32 11.40
C ARG A 64 -47.61 46.48 12.43
N VAL A 65 -47.09 46.39 13.62
CA VAL A 65 -47.63 45.55 14.70
C VAL A 65 -48.37 46.46 15.68
N ASN A 66 -49.66 46.16 15.80
CA ASN A 66 -50.55 46.87 16.74
C ASN A 66 -51.35 45.85 17.59
N ILE A 67 -50.75 45.48 18.74
CA ILE A 67 -51.33 44.41 19.60
C ILE A 67 -50.97 44.61 21.07
N GLY A 68 -51.91 44.39 21.95
CA GLY A 68 -51.68 44.32 23.40
C GLY A 68 -51.37 42.89 23.84
N ALA A 69 -50.19 42.63 24.37
CA ALA A 69 -49.80 41.38 25.01
C ALA A 69 -49.91 41.52 26.53
N ARG A 70 -50.81 40.75 27.16
CA ARG A 70 -50.90 40.57 28.61
C ARG A 70 -50.80 39.11 28.94
N ASP A 71 -49.71 38.71 29.59
CA ASP A 71 -49.38 37.33 29.98
C ASP A 71 -49.47 36.28 28.82
N ILE A 72 -48.94 36.65 27.67
CA ILE A 72 -49.03 35.86 26.42
C ILE A 72 -47.70 35.23 26.13
N SER A 73 -47.68 33.94 25.71
CA SER A 73 -46.49 33.26 25.22
C SER A 73 -46.06 33.78 23.85
N LEU A 74 -44.74 33.68 23.51
CA LEU A 74 -44.21 34.12 22.22
C LEU A 74 -44.90 33.42 21.04
N PRO A 75 -45.19 32.10 21.03
CA PRO A 75 -45.90 31.44 19.95
C PRO A 75 -47.35 32.00 19.77
N GLU A 76 -47.99 32.33 20.87
CA GLU A 76 -49.36 32.85 20.82
C GLU A 76 -49.40 34.28 20.34
N LEU A 77 -48.43 35.12 20.79
CA LEU A 77 -48.26 36.47 20.28
C LEU A 77 -47.99 36.50 18.77
N LEU A 78 -47.11 35.63 18.25
CA LEU A 78 -46.81 35.53 16.82
C LEU A 78 -48.01 35.06 16.01
N ARG A 79 -48.86 34.16 16.55
CA ARG A 79 -50.11 33.76 15.90
C ARG A 79 -51.04 34.94 15.74
N LYS A 80 -51.17 35.79 16.75
CA LYS A 80 -52.04 36.97 16.69
C LYS A 80 -51.51 38.05 15.76
N VAL A 81 -50.20 38.24 15.70
CA VAL A 81 -49.54 39.20 14.78
C VAL A 81 -49.67 38.81 13.33
N PHE A 82 -49.68 37.50 13.03
CA PHE A 82 -49.78 36.97 11.65
C PHE A 82 -51.15 36.40 11.32
N ASP A 83 -52.14 36.61 12.16
CA ASP A 83 -53.51 36.17 11.87
C ASP A 83 -54.03 36.82 10.59
N GLY A 84 -54.60 35.98 9.70
CA GLY A 84 -55.09 36.42 8.37
C GLY A 84 -53.96 36.75 7.36
N LYS A 85 -52.68 36.54 7.65
CA LYS A 85 -51.55 36.76 6.72
C LYS A 85 -50.97 35.45 6.23
N ALA A 86 -50.43 35.43 5.02
CA ALA A 86 -49.79 34.26 4.42
C ALA A 86 -48.42 33.90 5.02
N ILE A 87 -48.13 34.35 6.26
CA ILE A 87 -46.86 34.15 6.96
C ILE A 87 -47.09 33.11 8.05
N ARG A 88 -46.22 32.15 8.11
CA ARG A 88 -46.17 31.08 9.14
C ARG A 88 -44.85 31.17 9.90
N PHE A 89 -44.77 30.51 11.05
CA PHE A 89 -43.55 30.45 11.86
C PHE A 89 -43.33 29.03 12.36
N SER A 90 -42.05 28.71 12.53
CA SER A 90 -41.56 27.50 13.25
C SER A 90 -40.54 27.94 14.31
N ILE A 91 -40.47 27.23 15.44
CA ILE A 91 -39.57 27.48 16.53
C ILE A 91 -38.67 26.23 16.68
N ASP A 92 -37.37 26.42 16.76
CA ASP A 92 -36.44 25.31 16.97
C ASP A 92 -36.20 25.04 18.49
N ASN A 93 -35.44 23.98 18.79
CA ASN A 93 -35.13 23.60 20.19
C ASN A 93 -34.17 24.57 20.91
N HIS A 94 -33.78 25.66 20.27
CA HIS A 94 -32.96 26.73 20.84
C HIS A 94 -33.74 28.06 20.89
N ASP A 95 -35.08 27.97 20.82
CA ASP A 95 -35.99 29.11 20.85
C ASP A 95 -35.80 30.15 19.73
N ASN A 96 -35.16 29.74 18.60
CA ASN A 96 -35.10 30.60 17.42
C ASN A 96 -36.41 30.50 16.61
N VAL A 97 -36.90 31.62 16.18
CA VAL A 97 -38.16 31.74 15.41
C VAL A 97 -37.81 31.99 13.94
N PHE A 98 -38.35 31.15 13.06
CA PHE A 98 -38.20 31.28 11.62
C PHE A 98 -39.54 31.61 10.99
N LEU A 99 -39.63 32.78 10.32
CA LEU A 99 -40.83 33.22 9.59
C LEU A 99 -40.68 32.89 8.12
N TYR A 100 -41.71 32.34 7.52
CA TYR A 100 -41.73 31.92 6.12
C TYR A 100 -43.11 32.06 5.48
N SER A 101 -43.09 32.30 4.16
CA SER A 101 -44.29 32.22 3.29
C SER A 101 -44.15 30.94 2.42
N GLY A 102 -45.10 30.01 2.47
CA GLY A 102 -45.10 28.78 1.65
C GLY A 102 -44.82 27.51 2.43
N VAL A 103 -43.83 26.70 1.99
CA VAL A 103 -43.53 25.38 2.60
C VAL A 103 -43.00 25.51 4.00
N GLY A 104 -43.57 24.75 4.94
CA GLY A 104 -43.19 24.78 6.35
C GLY A 104 -41.75 24.36 6.64
N ILE A 105 -41.09 25.07 7.54
CA ILE A 105 -39.77 24.67 8.08
C ILE A 105 -40.00 23.67 9.21
N GLN A 106 -39.50 22.45 9.05
CA GLN A 106 -39.57 21.40 10.05
C GLN A 106 -38.37 21.55 11.00
N THR A 107 -38.64 21.92 12.25
CA THR A 107 -37.61 22.20 13.27
C THR A 107 -37.33 21.00 14.19
N SER A 108 -38.16 19.95 14.15
CA SER A 108 -38.02 18.69 14.85
C SER A 108 -38.39 17.52 13.95
N LEU A 109 -37.72 16.39 14.10
CA LEU A 109 -38.08 15.14 13.40
C LEU A 109 -39.14 14.41 14.24
N PRO A 110 -40.10 13.67 13.62
CA PRO A 110 -41.00 12.77 14.33
C PRO A 110 -40.25 11.72 15.15
N ASP A 111 -40.77 11.31 16.29
CA ASP A 111 -40.14 10.35 17.21
C ASP A 111 -39.90 8.97 16.57
N ASP A 112 -40.59 8.63 15.50
CA ASP A 112 -40.48 7.37 14.76
C ASP A 112 -39.69 7.50 13.43
N PHE A 113 -39.10 8.64 13.14
CA PHE A 113 -38.38 8.91 11.88
C PHE A 113 -37.29 7.89 11.57
N PHE A 114 -36.68 7.29 12.56
CA PHE A 114 -35.64 6.26 12.43
C PHE A 114 -36.15 4.83 12.58
N ASN A 115 -37.42 4.61 12.93
CA ASN A 115 -38.04 3.29 13.06
C ASN A 115 -38.61 2.81 11.72
N VAL A 116 -37.84 2.01 10.99
CA VAL A 116 -38.32 1.36 9.75
C VAL A 116 -39.20 0.17 10.14
N ALA A 117 -40.48 0.36 10.34
CA ALA A 117 -41.43 -0.73 10.37
C ALA A 117 -41.61 -1.34 8.97
N LYS A 118 -41.52 -2.68 8.91
CA LYS A 118 -41.82 -3.44 7.69
C LYS A 118 -43.24 -3.15 7.19
N LEU A 119 -43.37 -2.41 6.13
CA LEU A 119 -44.64 -2.26 5.41
C LEU A 119 -44.69 -3.28 4.26
N ALA A 120 -45.79 -4.03 4.24
CA ALA A 120 -46.19 -4.88 3.11
C ALA A 120 -46.45 -4.00 1.85
N PRO A 121 -46.35 -4.58 0.64
CA PRO A 121 -46.46 -3.79 -0.58
C PRO A 121 -47.94 -3.42 -0.84
N ASP A 122 -48.27 -2.18 -0.58
CA ASP A 122 -49.53 -1.63 -1.06
C ASP A 122 -49.28 -0.63 -2.18
N THR A 123 -49.95 -0.85 -3.29
CA THR A 123 -49.82 -0.12 -4.56
C THR A 123 -50.47 1.26 -4.43
N ALA A 124 -49.79 2.20 -3.81
CA ALA A 124 -50.13 3.63 -3.91
C ALA A 124 -48.93 4.36 -4.54
N ARG A 125 -49.14 4.94 -5.70
CA ARG A 125 -48.24 5.93 -6.32
C ARG A 125 -47.96 7.04 -5.31
N ILE A 126 -46.79 7.05 -4.73
CA ILE A 126 -46.23 8.20 -4.01
C ILE A 126 -45.57 9.09 -5.05
N ASP A 127 -46.23 10.19 -5.37
CA ASP A 127 -45.62 11.31 -6.08
C ASP A 127 -44.50 11.87 -5.21
N PHE A 128 -43.27 11.58 -5.58
CA PHE A 128 -42.09 12.27 -5.06
C PHE A 128 -42.03 13.68 -5.65
N MET A 129 -42.87 14.56 -5.17
CA MET A 129 -42.71 16.00 -5.41
C MET A 129 -41.66 16.56 -4.47
N ASN A 130 -40.51 16.89 -5.07
CA ASN A 130 -39.59 17.96 -4.67
C ASN A 130 -39.16 18.07 -3.19
N THR A 131 -38.41 17.11 -2.72
CA THR A 131 -37.33 17.45 -1.80
C THR A 131 -36.17 17.98 -2.64
N GLY A 132 -35.72 19.21 -2.39
CA GLY A 132 -34.71 19.92 -3.19
C GLY A 132 -33.33 19.24 -3.26
N ILE A 133 -33.25 18.10 -3.93
CA ILE A 133 -32.07 17.68 -4.61
C ILE A 133 -31.96 18.67 -5.77
N GLN A 134 -31.04 19.62 -5.67
CA GLN A 134 -30.61 20.32 -6.88
C GLN A 134 -30.34 19.21 -7.90
N GLU A 135 -31.25 19.06 -8.87
CA GLU A 135 -31.00 18.26 -10.06
C GLU A 135 -29.66 18.75 -10.60
N ARG A 136 -28.64 17.94 -10.42
CA ARG A 136 -27.37 18.17 -11.08
C ARG A 136 -27.73 18.11 -12.56
N LYS A 137 -27.77 19.26 -13.24
CA LYS A 137 -27.90 19.28 -14.70
C LYS A 137 -26.79 18.39 -15.20
N GLY A 138 -27.16 17.21 -15.70
CA GLY A 138 -26.21 16.24 -16.25
C GLY A 138 -25.39 16.96 -17.32
N THR A 139 -24.10 16.65 -17.42
CA THR A 139 -23.32 17.18 -18.53
C THR A 139 -23.94 16.70 -19.83
N ILE A 140 -23.70 17.39 -20.93
CA ILE A 140 -24.20 16.97 -22.29
C ILE A 140 -23.85 15.49 -22.52
N VAL A 141 -22.67 15.05 -22.10
CA VAL A 141 -22.19 13.66 -22.25
C VAL A 141 -22.94 12.67 -21.37
N GLU A 142 -23.40 13.07 -20.18
CA GLU A 142 -24.21 12.21 -19.29
C GLU A 142 -25.62 12.01 -19.83
N ASN A 143 -26.13 12.95 -20.61
CA ASN A 143 -27.45 12.88 -21.25
C ASN A 143 -27.43 12.25 -22.65
N MET A 144 -26.22 12.01 -23.20
CA MET A 144 -26.06 11.40 -24.52
C MET A 144 -26.27 9.89 -24.45
N LEU A 145 -27.06 9.32 -25.37
CA LEU A 145 -27.22 7.88 -25.50
C LEU A 145 -26.16 7.31 -26.46
N PHE A 146 -25.38 6.35 -25.97
CA PHE A 146 -24.38 5.64 -26.77
C PHE A 146 -24.95 4.30 -27.24
N GLU A 147 -25.13 4.14 -28.54
CA GLU A 147 -25.54 2.87 -29.15
C GLU A 147 -24.29 2.01 -29.37
N ILE A 148 -24.31 0.76 -28.86
CA ILE A 148 -23.19 -0.17 -28.88
C ILE A 148 -23.61 -1.48 -29.53
N GLY A 149 -22.81 -1.93 -30.53
CA GLY A 149 -23.10 -3.12 -31.32
C GLY A 149 -24.02 -2.84 -32.51
N ILE A 150 -24.19 -3.85 -33.38
CA ILE A 150 -24.97 -3.76 -34.61
C ILE A 150 -26.40 -4.25 -34.32
N LYS A 151 -27.40 -3.47 -34.71
CA LYS A 151 -28.81 -3.79 -34.59
C LYS A 151 -29.13 -5.03 -35.45
N GLY A 152 -29.71 -6.08 -34.88
CA GLY A 152 -30.16 -7.28 -35.60
C GLY A 152 -29.14 -8.40 -35.78
N ASN A 153 -27.93 -8.31 -35.23
CA ASN A 153 -26.98 -9.39 -35.28
C ASN A 153 -27.00 -10.22 -33.98
N ASP A 154 -27.37 -11.48 -34.13
CA ASP A 154 -27.34 -12.56 -33.12
C ASP A 154 -28.44 -12.50 -32.02
N GLU A 155 -29.64 -13.00 -32.35
CA GLU A 155 -30.74 -13.27 -31.39
C GLU A 155 -30.41 -14.39 -30.40
N ARG A 156 -29.29 -15.12 -30.59
CA ARG A 156 -28.95 -16.33 -29.81
C ARG A 156 -28.45 -16.04 -28.40
N THR A 157 -28.05 -14.83 -28.09
CA THR A 157 -27.56 -14.47 -26.76
C THR A 157 -28.28 -13.21 -26.23
N ASP A 158 -28.88 -13.32 -25.04
CA ASP A 158 -29.51 -12.20 -24.28
C ASP A 158 -28.44 -11.24 -23.67
N LYS A 159 -27.13 -11.53 -23.83
CA LYS A 159 -26.02 -10.77 -23.27
C LYS A 159 -25.03 -10.33 -24.32
N ALA A 160 -24.45 -9.16 -24.10
CA ALA A 160 -23.36 -8.62 -24.89
C ALA A 160 -22.27 -8.00 -24.01
N ILE A 161 -21.07 -7.84 -24.55
CA ILE A 161 -19.93 -7.32 -23.83
C ILE A 161 -19.59 -5.91 -24.27
N VAL A 162 -19.51 -4.99 -23.30
CA VAL A 162 -18.97 -3.65 -23.47
C VAL A 162 -17.54 -3.63 -22.93
N SER A 163 -16.59 -3.26 -23.78
CA SER A 163 -15.19 -3.12 -23.37
C SER A 163 -14.65 -1.72 -23.68
N GLY A 164 -13.53 -1.33 -23.10
CA GLY A 164 -12.94 -0.02 -23.37
C GLY A 164 -11.91 0.39 -22.34
N PHE A 165 -11.45 1.63 -22.45
CA PHE A 165 -10.46 2.22 -21.56
C PHE A 165 -11.07 3.32 -20.70
N VAL A 166 -10.65 3.39 -19.44
CA VAL A 166 -10.92 4.49 -18.52
C VAL A 166 -9.64 5.33 -18.39
N ARG A 167 -9.74 6.64 -18.71
CA ARG A 167 -8.60 7.55 -18.77
C ARG A 167 -8.87 8.87 -18.05
N ASN A 168 -7.82 9.58 -17.66
CA ASN A 168 -7.92 10.95 -17.17
C ASN A 168 -8.14 11.91 -18.33
N SER A 169 -9.18 12.73 -18.27
CA SER A 169 -9.51 13.69 -19.34
C SER A 169 -8.44 14.74 -19.59
N LYS A 170 -7.66 15.11 -18.55
CA LYS A 170 -6.63 16.15 -18.66
C LYS A 170 -5.26 15.64 -19.09
N THR A 171 -4.88 14.44 -18.65
CA THR A 171 -3.55 13.88 -18.91
C THR A 171 -3.57 12.75 -19.93
N GLY A 172 -4.75 12.12 -20.16
CA GLY A 172 -4.91 10.92 -20.96
C GLY A 172 -4.36 9.65 -20.30
N GLU A 173 -3.85 9.75 -19.08
CA GLU A 173 -3.33 8.62 -18.32
C GLU A 173 -4.43 7.60 -18.01
N SER A 174 -4.12 6.31 -18.13
CA SER A 174 -5.04 5.22 -17.84
C SER A 174 -5.34 5.10 -16.34
N PHE A 175 -6.59 4.76 -15.97
CA PHE A 175 -6.98 4.47 -14.59
C PHE A 175 -6.99 2.98 -14.31
N THR A 176 -6.04 2.52 -13.49
CA THR A 176 -6.04 1.18 -12.89
C THR A 176 -7.03 1.15 -11.74
N GLY A 177 -7.74 0.03 -11.57
CA GLY A 177 -8.61 -0.14 -10.41
C GLY A 177 -9.87 0.75 -10.41
N ALA A 178 -10.19 1.43 -11.51
CA ALA A 178 -11.47 2.11 -11.66
C ALA A 178 -12.60 1.07 -11.74
N ILE A 179 -13.73 1.35 -11.08
CA ILE A 179 -14.88 0.44 -11.07
C ILE A 179 -15.89 0.90 -12.12
N VAL A 180 -16.16 0.03 -13.08
CA VAL A 180 -17.21 0.18 -14.08
C VAL A 180 -18.39 -0.70 -13.69
N TYR A 181 -19.57 -0.11 -13.52
CA TYR A 181 -20.74 -0.84 -13.01
C TYR A 181 -22.08 -0.31 -13.52
N THR A 182 -23.08 -1.18 -13.43
CA THR A 182 -24.50 -0.84 -13.59
C THR A 182 -25.24 -1.09 -12.28
N ASP A 183 -26.32 -0.35 -12.01
CA ASP A 183 -27.08 -0.48 -10.76
C ASP A 183 -28.18 -1.53 -10.86
N THR A 184 -28.83 -1.66 -12.02
CA THR A 184 -29.97 -2.55 -12.22
C THR A 184 -29.90 -3.28 -13.59
N PRO A 185 -29.57 -4.59 -13.60
CA PRO A 185 -29.03 -5.38 -12.52
C PRO A 185 -27.62 -4.93 -12.15
N TYR A 186 -27.21 -5.16 -10.90
CA TYR A 186 -25.86 -4.81 -10.49
C TYR A 186 -24.85 -5.77 -11.11
N VAL A 187 -24.00 -5.22 -11.97
CA VAL A 187 -22.82 -5.90 -12.54
C VAL A 187 -21.66 -4.94 -12.43
N ALA A 188 -20.50 -5.39 -11.97
CA ALA A 188 -19.33 -4.55 -11.82
C ALA A 188 -18.06 -5.26 -12.24
N VAL A 189 -17.15 -4.52 -12.88
CA VAL A 189 -15.78 -4.94 -13.21
C VAL A 189 -14.79 -3.86 -12.80
N VAL A 190 -13.53 -4.24 -12.62
CA VAL A 190 -12.44 -3.34 -12.27
C VAL A 190 -11.50 -3.23 -13.45
N THR A 191 -11.04 -2.02 -13.78
CA THR A 191 -10.05 -1.83 -14.84
C THR A 191 -8.69 -2.42 -14.49
N ASP A 192 -8.02 -3.00 -15.48
CA ASP A 192 -6.67 -3.54 -15.36
C ASP A 192 -5.61 -2.42 -15.23
N GLN A 193 -4.33 -2.79 -15.14
CA GLN A 193 -3.21 -1.84 -15.03
C GLN A 193 -3.11 -0.85 -16.21
N PHE A 194 -3.77 -1.12 -17.33
CA PHE A 194 -3.84 -0.27 -18.52
C PHE A 194 -5.13 0.55 -18.58
N GLY A 195 -5.97 0.47 -17.57
CA GLY A 195 -7.30 1.11 -17.55
C GLY A 195 -8.34 0.41 -18.43
N TYR A 196 -8.07 -0.80 -18.94
CA TYR A 196 -9.00 -1.55 -19.77
C TYR A 196 -10.04 -2.28 -18.91
N TYR A 197 -11.28 -2.29 -19.37
CA TYR A 197 -12.37 -3.04 -18.76
C TYR A 197 -13.13 -3.85 -19.83
N SER A 198 -13.78 -4.92 -19.40
CA SER A 198 -14.72 -5.71 -20.18
C SER A 198 -15.85 -6.15 -19.27
N ILE A 199 -17.09 -5.70 -19.56
CA ILE A 199 -18.28 -5.95 -18.75
C ILE A 199 -19.37 -6.60 -19.59
N GLY A 200 -19.91 -7.74 -19.12
CA GLY A 200 -21.02 -8.44 -19.76
C GLY A 200 -22.35 -7.94 -19.20
N LEU A 201 -23.22 -7.43 -20.05
CA LEU A 201 -24.55 -6.90 -19.71
C LEU A 201 -25.62 -7.58 -20.55
N LYS A 202 -26.89 -7.55 -20.10
CA LYS A 202 -28.03 -7.90 -20.96
C LYS A 202 -28.14 -6.91 -22.10
N LYS A 203 -28.65 -7.33 -23.25
CA LYS A 203 -29.02 -6.38 -24.32
C LYS A 203 -30.11 -5.44 -23.84
N GLY A 204 -30.10 -4.20 -24.30
CA GLY A 204 -31.04 -3.16 -23.90
C GLY A 204 -30.39 -1.91 -23.32
N ARG A 205 -31.17 -1.09 -22.66
CA ARG A 205 -30.74 0.20 -22.11
C ARG A 205 -30.18 0.02 -20.71
N HIS A 206 -28.97 0.60 -20.49
CA HIS A 206 -28.31 0.61 -19.18
C HIS A 206 -27.75 2.00 -18.85
N LEU A 207 -27.69 2.30 -17.55
CA LEU A 207 -26.91 3.41 -17.03
C LEU A 207 -25.60 2.85 -16.48
N MET A 208 -24.53 3.09 -17.20
CA MET A 208 -23.18 2.67 -16.80
C MET A 208 -22.52 3.77 -16.00
N ASN A 209 -22.01 3.42 -14.82
CA ASN A 209 -21.32 4.29 -13.89
C ASN A 209 -19.82 3.92 -13.85
N VAL A 210 -18.94 4.92 -13.79
CA VAL A 210 -17.50 4.70 -13.62
C VAL A 210 -16.99 5.56 -12.49
N SER A 211 -16.36 4.91 -11.51
CA SER A 211 -15.86 5.52 -10.28
C SER A 211 -14.40 5.21 -10.08
N SER A 212 -13.61 6.21 -9.70
CA SER A 212 -12.21 6.06 -9.26
C SER A 212 -11.91 7.06 -8.15
N LEU A 213 -10.95 6.74 -7.28
CA LEU A 213 -10.57 7.57 -6.14
C LEU A 213 -10.05 8.94 -6.59
N GLY A 214 -10.66 10.01 -6.07
CA GLY A 214 -10.28 11.39 -6.39
C GLY A 214 -10.80 11.91 -7.73
N MET A 215 -11.68 11.13 -8.40
CA MET A 215 -12.32 11.51 -9.65
C MET A 215 -13.82 11.76 -9.46
N LYS A 216 -14.40 12.56 -10.34
CA LYS A 216 -15.87 12.70 -10.42
C LYS A 216 -16.46 11.39 -10.94
N LEU A 217 -17.61 11.00 -10.40
CA LEU A 217 -18.38 9.89 -10.95
C LEU A 217 -18.80 10.23 -12.39
N ALA A 218 -18.42 9.38 -13.33
CA ALA A 218 -18.89 9.49 -14.71
C ALA A 218 -20.06 8.55 -14.96
N ARG A 219 -21.11 9.06 -15.65
CA ARG A 219 -22.30 8.30 -16.03
C ARG A 219 -22.44 8.29 -17.55
N ARG A 220 -22.82 7.15 -18.10
CA ARG A 220 -23.06 6.98 -19.55
C ARG A 220 -24.34 6.19 -19.75
N GLN A 221 -25.28 6.76 -20.52
CA GLN A 221 -26.45 6.02 -20.97
C GLN A 221 -26.07 5.21 -22.19
N ILE A 222 -26.23 3.90 -22.14
CA ILE A 222 -25.91 3.01 -23.25
C ILE A 222 -27.16 2.25 -23.72
N LEU A 223 -27.27 2.03 -25.03
CA LEU A 223 -28.20 1.10 -25.64
C LEU A 223 -27.38 -0.01 -26.30
N LEU A 224 -27.45 -1.20 -25.67
CA LEU A 224 -26.60 -2.33 -26.05
C LEU A 224 -27.35 -3.27 -27.00
N HIS A 225 -26.93 -3.33 -28.26
CA HIS A 225 -27.44 -4.24 -29.27
C HIS A 225 -26.58 -5.51 -29.43
N GLY A 226 -25.25 -5.38 -29.21
CA GLY A 226 -24.26 -6.46 -29.34
C GLY A 226 -22.92 -6.06 -28.72
N ASP A 227 -21.93 -6.95 -28.86
CA ASP A 227 -20.57 -6.67 -28.38
C ASP A 227 -19.99 -5.39 -28.99
N GLY A 228 -19.31 -4.55 -28.20
CA GLY A 228 -18.72 -3.34 -28.70
C GLY A 228 -17.82 -2.60 -27.69
N THR A 229 -17.37 -1.39 -28.05
CA THR A 229 -16.40 -0.66 -27.27
C THR A 229 -16.90 0.72 -26.84
N LEU A 230 -16.58 1.13 -25.62
CA LEU A 230 -16.84 2.47 -25.10
C LEU A 230 -15.67 2.94 -24.23
N ASN A 231 -14.97 3.99 -24.65
CA ASN A 231 -13.92 4.62 -23.83
C ASN A 231 -14.53 5.71 -22.95
N ILE A 232 -14.02 5.85 -21.72
CA ILE A 232 -14.59 6.76 -20.73
C ILE A 232 -13.47 7.61 -20.12
N ASP A 233 -13.62 8.93 -20.24
CA ASP A 233 -12.72 9.89 -19.63
C ASP A 233 -13.30 10.37 -18.29
N LEU A 234 -12.46 10.35 -17.24
CA LEU A 234 -12.78 10.82 -15.90
C LEU A 234 -12.17 12.21 -15.66
N GLU A 235 -12.93 13.06 -14.99
CA GLU A 235 -12.47 14.37 -14.53
C GLU A 235 -12.05 14.33 -13.07
N ASP A 236 -11.03 15.14 -12.71
CA ASP A 236 -10.63 15.29 -11.30
C ASP A 236 -11.81 15.84 -10.46
N SER A 237 -12.03 15.25 -9.30
CA SER A 237 -12.95 15.80 -8.31
C SER A 237 -12.27 16.97 -7.62
N VAL A 238 -12.77 18.18 -7.84
CA VAL A 238 -12.34 19.36 -7.06
C VAL A 238 -13.16 19.35 -5.76
N PRO A 239 -12.55 19.16 -4.59
CA PRO A 239 -13.28 19.18 -3.32
C PRO A 239 -13.84 20.58 -3.08
N SER A 240 -15.16 20.73 -3.17
CA SER A 240 -15.87 21.94 -2.74
C SER A 240 -16.17 21.80 -1.24
N LEU A 241 -15.75 22.77 -0.42
CA LEU A 241 -16.05 22.78 1.02
C LEU A 241 -17.54 22.97 1.34
N LYS A 242 -18.36 23.36 0.37
CA LYS A 242 -19.78 23.69 0.59
C LYS A 242 -20.75 22.51 0.41
N ASN A 243 -20.38 21.47 -0.32
CA ASN A 243 -21.23 20.28 -0.50
C ASN A 243 -20.35 19.03 -0.57
N ILE A 244 -20.22 18.32 0.53
CA ILE A 244 -19.75 16.93 0.52
C ILE A 244 -20.95 16.09 0.05
N THR A 245 -21.17 16.06 -1.24
CA THR A 245 -22.04 15.03 -1.82
C THR A 245 -21.21 13.75 -1.78
N VAL A 246 -21.48 12.92 -0.79
CA VAL A 246 -20.91 11.58 -0.68
C VAL A 246 -21.53 10.77 -1.81
N TYR A 247 -20.89 10.76 -2.97
CA TYR A 247 -21.21 9.74 -3.96
C TYR A 247 -20.84 8.40 -3.32
N ALA A 248 -21.80 7.49 -3.29
CA ALA A 248 -21.58 6.11 -2.87
C ALA A 248 -20.42 5.53 -3.69
N GLN A 249 -19.20 5.63 -3.16
CA GLN A 249 -18.05 4.94 -3.73
C GLN A 249 -18.32 3.45 -3.58
N HIS A 250 -18.54 2.78 -4.71
CA HIS A 250 -18.76 1.34 -4.69
C HIS A 250 -17.50 0.66 -4.13
N ASN A 251 -17.73 -0.21 -3.17
CA ASN A 251 -16.76 -0.83 -2.27
C ASN A 251 -15.88 -1.86 -2.98
N SER A 252 -14.72 -1.48 -3.48
CA SER A 252 -13.73 -2.46 -3.95
C SER A 252 -13.30 -3.41 -2.82
N SER A 253 -13.19 -2.90 -1.59
CA SER A 253 -12.83 -3.71 -0.41
C SER A 253 -13.91 -4.74 -0.04
N ILE A 254 -15.20 -4.45 -0.22
CA ILE A 254 -16.31 -5.36 0.09
C ILE A 254 -16.59 -6.30 -1.10
N ARG A 255 -16.79 -5.73 -2.31
CA ARG A 255 -17.25 -6.47 -3.49
C ARG A 255 -16.14 -7.08 -4.33
N GLY A 256 -14.89 -6.60 -4.20
CA GLY A 256 -13.73 -7.21 -4.87
C GLY A 256 -13.46 -8.61 -4.34
N MET A 257 -13.00 -9.51 -5.21
CA MET A 257 -12.62 -10.89 -4.83
C MET A 257 -11.37 -10.92 -3.95
N GLN A 258 -10.46 -9.99 -4.16
CA GLN A 258 -9.15 -9.97 -3.50
C GLN A 258 -9.29 -9.78 -2.00
N MET A 259 -8.56 -10.60 -1.24
CA MET A 259 -8.40 -10.54 0.21
C MET A 259 -6.95 -10.21 0.56
N GLY A 260 -6.75 -9.40 1.62
CA GLY A 260 -5.39 -9.03 2.05
C GLY A 260 -4.63 -8.23 0.99
N VAL A 261 -5.34 -7.44 0.17
CA VAL A 261 -4.74 -6.57 -0.85
C VAL A 261 -4.86 -5.12 -0.42
N GLU A 262 -3.71 -4.47 -0.30
CA GLU A 262 -3.61 -3.06 0.01
C GLU A 262 -3.25 -2.28 -1.25
N ARG A 263 -4.10 -1.31 -1.61
CA ARG A 263 -3.89 -0.39 -2.73
C ARG A 263 -3.76 1.02 -2.25
N LEU A 264 -2.67 1.68 -2.62
CA LEU A 264 -2.48 3.09 -2.35
C LEU A 264 -1.96 3.81 -3.60
N ASN A 265 -2.61 4.89 -3.96
CA ASN A 265 -2.15 5.77 -5.03
C ASN A 265 -1.14 6.79 -4.50
N ILE A 266 -0.40 7.41 -5.39
CA ILE A 266 0.63 8.39 -5.04
C ILE A 266 0.10 9.59 -4.24
N LYS A 267 -1.18 9.99 -4.43
CA LYS A 267 -1.78 11.10 -3.67
C LYS A 267 -1.91 10.76 -2.16
N ALA A 268 -2.20 9.49 -1.83
CA ALA A 268 -2.24 9.02 -0.45
C ALA A 268 -0.83 8.87 0.13
N ILE A 269 0.12 8.39 -0.65
CA ILE A 269 1.52 8.19 -0.24
C ILE A 269 2.17 9.54 0.14
N ARG A 270 1.96 10.58 -0.66
CA ARG A 270 2.52 11.93 -0.42
C ARG A 270 2.00 12.63 0.84
N LYS A 271 0.93 12.14 1.45
CA LYS A 271 0.36 12.70 2.69
C LYS A 271 0.98 12.14 3.96
N VAL A 272 1.77 11.07 3.89
CA VAL A 272 2.40 10.47 5.07
C VAL A 272 3.71 11.19 5.37
N PRO A 273 3.95 11.62 6.63
CA PRO A 273 5.24 12.18 7.03
C PRO A 273 6.34 11.13 6.88
N VAL A 274 7.44 11.50 6.24
CA VAL A 274 8.55 10.60 6.00
C VAL A 274 9.89 11.27 6.26
N LEU A 275 10.93 10.47 6.37
CA LEU A 275 12.28 10.95 6.60
C LEU A 275 12.71 11.92 5.49
N LEU A 276 13.31 13.04 5.86
CA LEU A 276 13.85 14.06 4.97
C LEU A 276 12.82 14.70 4.00
N GLY A 277 11.51 14.54 4.27
CA GLY A 277 10.45 15.22 3.51
C GLY A 277 10.18 14.68 2.12
N GLU A 278 10.75 13.54 1.75
CA GLU A 278 10.46 12.86 0.50
C GLU A 278 9.44 11.73 0.74
N ALA A 279 8.35 11.71 -0.04
CA ALA A 279 7.37 10.63 0.01
C ALA A 279 8.03 9.29 -0.36
N ASP A 280 7.77 8.26 0.41
CA ASP A 280 8.45 6.97 0.28
C ASP A 280 7.45 5.81 0.31
N VAL A 281 7.45 4.99 -0.75
CA VAL A 281 6.51 3.86 -0.91
C VAL A 281 6.73 2.81 0.17
N LEU A 282 7.98 2.44 0.49
CA LEU A 282 8.26 1.41 1.48
C LEU A 282 7.94 1.89 2.90
N ARG A 283 8.19 3.16 3.21
CA ARG A 283 7.84 3.73 4.52
C ARG A 283 6.34 3.75 4.75
N VAL A 284 5.57 4.08 3.72
CA VAL A 284 4.10 4.00 3.79
C VAL A 284 3.63 2.56 3.92
N LEU A 285 4.26 1.63 3.18
CA LEU A 285 3.97 0.20 3.27
C LEU A 285 4.10 -0.32 4.71
N LEU A 286 5.12 0.12 5.44
CA LEU A 286 5.37 -0.27 6.84
C LEU A 286 4.30 0.24 7.84
N THR A 287 3.40 1.14 7.42
CA THR A 287 2.27 1.58 8.25
C THR A 287 1.00 0.74 8.04
N LEU A 288 1.03 -0.22 7.11
CA LEU A 288 -0.10 -1.08 6.78
C LEU A 288 -0.17 -2.31 7.70
N PRO A 289 -1.36 -2.89 7.94
CA PRO A 289 -1.48 -4.06 8.82
C PRO A 289 -0.77 -5.28 8.22
N GLY A 290 -0.12 -6.06 9.07
CA GLY A 290 0.61 -7.27 8.68
C GLY A 290 1.97 -7.04 8.03
N VAL A 291 2.45 -5.79 7.98
CA VAL A 291 3.75 -5.41 7.42
C VAL A 291 4.64 -4.86 8.53
N THR A 292 5.85 -5.39 8.62
CA THR A 292 6.85 -4.97 9.62
C THR A 292 8.23 -4.82 8.98
N SER A 293 9.15 -4.21 9.70
CA SER A 293 10.57 -4.14 9.37
C SER A 293 11.39 -4.60 10.56
N VAL A 294 12.59 -5.08 10.34
CA VAL A 294 13.49 -5.48 11.41
C VAL A 294 13.93 -4.27 12.27
N GLY A 295 14.07 -3.10 11.65
CA GLY A 295 14.46 -1.85 12.32
C GLY A 295 14.47 -0.65 11.39
N GLU A 296 14.94 0.50 11.90
CA GLU A 296 15.29 1.66 11.07
C GLU A 296 16.36 1.29 10.07
N ALA A 297 16.64 1.92 9.03
CA ALA A 297 17.74 1.63 8.11
C ALA A 297 17.88 0.12 7.78
N SER A 298 16.76 -0.61 7.68
CA SER A 298 16.71 -2.01 7.24
C SER A 298 16.19 -2.07 5.81
N ASN A 299 16.93 -2.75 4.95
CA ASN A 299 16.46 -3.03 3.60
C ASN A 299 15.28 -4.01 3.66
N GLY A 300 14.21 -3.71 2.91
CA GLY A 300 13.08 -4.59 2.77
C GLY A 300 12.06 -4.55 3.92
N PHE A 301 11.16 -5.50 3.88
CA PHE A 301 10.01 -5.61 4.79
C PHE A 301 9.59 -7.06 4.96
N ASN A 302 8.90 -7.36 6.07
CA ASN A 302 8.36 -8.66 6.41
C ASN A 302 6.83 -8.61 6.34
N VAL A 303 6.20 -9.61 5.73
CA VAL A 303 4.74 -9.69 5.59
C VAL A 303 4.24 -11.01 6.17
N ARG A 304 3.29 -10.94 7.12
CA ARG A 304 2.65 -12.11 7.73
C ARG A 304 3.63 -13.21 8.11
N GLY A 305 4.70 -12.81 8.80
CA GLY A 305 5.72 -13.73 9.27
C GLY A 305 6.61 -14.36 8.20
N GLY A 306 6.67 -13.78 7.02
CA GLY A 306 7.66 -14.14 6.01
C GLY A 306 8.93 -13.32 6.14
N SER A 307 10.07 -13.91 5.77
CA SER A 307 11.35 -13.19 5.66
C SER A 307 11.33 -12.22 4.47
N THR A 308 12.28 -11.31 4.42
CA THR A 308 12.32 -10.27 3.39
C THR A 308 12.48 -10.84 1.98
N ASP A 309 13.28 -11.88 1.80
CA ASP A 309 13.49 -12.58 0.53
C ASP A 309 12.24 -13.31 0.02
N GLN A 310 11.26 -13.55 0.91
CA GLN A 310 9.98 -14.19 0.58
C GLN A 310 8.96 -13.22 -0.01
N ASN A 311 9.30 -11.95 -0.24
CA ASN A 311 8.47 -10.96 -0.90
C ASN A 311 8.95 -10.75 -2.34
N LEU A 312 8.04 -10.84 -3.30
CA LEU A 312 8.31 -10.43 -4.68
C LEU A 312 8.08 -8.92 -4.81
N VAL A 313 9.13 -8.21 -5.16
CA VAL A 313 9.06 -6.76 -5.34
C VAL A 313 9.20 -6.45 -6.82
N LEU A 314 8.15 -5.86 -7.40
CA LEU A 314 8.09 -5.52 -8.81
C LEU A 314 7.97 -4.01 -9.01
N PHE A 315 8.73 -3.47 -9.96
CA PHE A 315 8.60 -2.11 -10.43
C PHE A 315 8.28 -2.11 -11.92
N SER A 316 6.99 -1.93 -12.24
CA SER A 316 6.45 -2.08 -13.60
C SER A 316 6.88 -3.40 -14.27
N ASP A 317 6.69 -4.52 -13.56
CA ASP A 317 7.04 -5.90 -13.90
C ASP A 317 8.53 -6.25 -13.82
N ALA A 318 9.47 -5.32 -13.65
CA ALA A 318 10.87 -5.59 -13.36
C ALA A 318 11.05 -6.07 -11.91
N THR A 319 11.82 -7.12 -11.67
CA THR A 319 12.15 -7.60 -10.33
C THR A 319 13.22 -6.73 -9.69
N ILE A 320 12.92 -6.18 -8.50
CA ILE A 320 13.87 -5.38 -7.72
C ILE A 320 14.37 -6.22 -6.54
N TYR A 321 15.62 -6.66 -6.62
CA TYR A 321 16.24 -7.49 -5.58
C TYR A 321 16.58 -6.71 -4.32
N ASN A 322 17.00 -5.46 -4.47
CA ASN A 322 17.17 -4.53 -3.36
C ASN A 322 16.26 -3.30 -3.58
N PRO A 323 15.14 -3.21 -2.86
CA PRO A 323 14.17 -2.14 -3.07
C PRO A 323 14.51 -0.83 -2.33
N SER A 324 15.73 -0.68 -1.79
CA SER A 324 16.11 0.45 -0.95
C SER A 324 17.46 1.04 -1.34
N HIS A 325 17.62 2.34 -1.10
CA HIS A 325 18.88 3.07 -1.19
C HIS A 325 19.42 3.38 0.21
N LEU A 326 20.75 3.56 0.30
CA LEU A 326 21.47 3.95 1.52
C LEU A 326 21.04 3.09 2.73
N PHE A 327 21.11 1.76 2.58
CA PHE A 327 20.78 0.80 3.65
C PHE A 327 19.36 0.94 4.23
N GLY A 328 18.38 1.28 3.39
CA GLY A 328 16.97 1.34 3.79
C GLY A 328 16.46 2.74 4.17
N PHE A 329 17.25 3.78 4.00
CA PHE A 329 16.80 5.16 4.28
C PHE A 329 15.81 5.66 3.25
N PHE A 330 15.93 5.27 1.98
CA PHE A 330 15.05 5.65 0.88
C PHE A 330 14.61 4.42 0.10
N SER A 331 13.40 4.42 -0.43
CA SER A 331 12.97 3.38 -1.35
C SER A 331 13.53 3.59 -2.76
N ALA A 332 13.69 2.50 -3.50
CA ALA A 332 14.04 2.52 -4.92
C ALA A 332 12.95 3.18 -5.80
N PHE A 333 11.77 3.41 -5.25
CA PHE A 333 10.61 3.90 -5.99
C PHE A 333 10.51 5.42 -5.90
N ASN A 334 10.90 6.13 -6.95
CA ASN A 334 10.74 7.57 -7.03
C ASN A 334 9.23 7.95 -7.06
N PRO A 335 8.73 8.70 -6.07
CA PRO A 335 7.29 8.99 -5.93
C PRO A 335 6.72 9.83 -7.10
N ASP A 336 7.56 10.48 -7.90
CA ASP A 336 7.07 11.31 -9.01
C ASP A 336 6.73 10.48 -10.24
N VAL A 337 7.32 9.28 -10.39
CA VAL A 337 6.99 8.34 -11.47
C VAL A 337 6.03 7.25 -11.06
N VAL A 338 5.83 7.02 -9.75
CA VAL A 338 4.88 6.02 -9.26
C VAL A 338 3.45 6.49 -9.47
N LYS A 339 2.61 5.62 -10.01
CA LYS A 339 1.17 5.78 -10.14
C LYS A 339 0.45 5.27 -8.89
N GLU A 340 0.69 4.02 -8.55
CA GLU A 340 0.15 3.33 -7.38
C GLU A 340 0.99 2.11 -7.04
N PHE A 341 0.74 1.53 -5.88
CA PHE A 341 1.21 0.19 -5.57
C PHE A 341 0.09 -0.71 -5.08
N GLU A 342 0.27 -2.01 -5.32
CA GLU A 342 -0.57 -3.07 -4.80
C GLU A 342 0.30 -4.05 -3.99
N LEU A 343 -0.07 -4.26 -2.73
CA LEU A 343 0.53 -5.29 -1.89
C LEU A 343 -0.44 -6.44 -1.71
N TYR A 344 -0.09 -7.61 -2.22
CA TYR A 344 -0.83 -8.86 -2.04
C TYR A 344 -0.24 -9.64 -0.87
N LYS A 345 -0.99 -9.77 0.25
CA LYS A 345 -0.60 -10.48 1.47
C LYS A 345 -1.22 -11.89 1.57
N SER A 346 -2.29 -12.17 0.82
CA SER A 346 -2.96 -13.48 0.77
C SER A 346 -3.44 -13.81 -0.63
N ALA A 347 -4.55 -13.41 -1.11
CA ALA A 347 -5.12 -13.74 -2.42
C ALA A 347 -4.17 -13.36 -3.59
N ILE A 348 -3.00 -14.00 -3.65
CA ILE A 348 -1.96 -13.75 -4.66
C ILE A 348 -2.42 -14.33 -6.00
N PRO A 349 -2.56 -13.51 -7.06
CA PRO A 349 -2.94 -13.99 -8.39
C PRO A 349 -2.01 -15.07 -8.96
N GLU A 350 -2.54 -15.93 -9.81
CA GLU A 350 -1.85 -17.12 -10.36
C GLU A 350 -0.63 -16.78 -11.22
N LYS A 351 -0.63 -15.59 -11.83
CA LYS A 351 0.49 -15.08 -12.64
C LYS A 351 1.77 -14.86 -11.82
N TYR A 352 1.64 -14.65 -10.51
CA TYR A 352 2.78 -14.46 -9.62
C TYR A 352 3.22 -15.77 -8.96
N GLY A 353 4.51 -16.00 -8.84
CA GLY A 353 5.12 -17.16 -8.20
C GLY A 353 6.54 -16.87 -7.75
N GLY A 354 7.26 -17.88 -7.28
CA GLY A 354 8.66 -17.82 -6.92
C GLY A 354 8.95 -17.13 -5.57
N ARG A 355 7.91 -16.74 -4.78
CA ARG A 355 8.05 -16.17 -3.43
C ARG A 355 6.92 -16.67 -2.52
N LEU A 356 7.18 -16.71 -1.20
CA LEU A 356 6.28 -17.38 -0.24
C LEU A 356 5.37 -16.43 0.54
N SER A 357 5.64 -15.12 0.57
CA SER A 357 4.98 -14.25 1.55
C SER A 357 4.05 -13.23 0.93
N SER A 358 4.55 -12.39 0.06
CA SER A 358 3.76 -11.34 -0.56
C SER A 358 4.27 -10.96 -1.95
N VAL A 359 3.46 -10.18 -2.66
CA VAL A 359 3.86 -9.50 -3.89
C VAL A 359 3.57 -8.02 -3.73
N LEU A 360 4.61 -7.20 -3.87
CA LEU A 360 4.52 -5.76 -3.99
C LEU A 360 4.67 -5.39 -5.46
N ASP A 361 3.60 -4.96 -6.09
CA ASP A 361 3.60 -4.49 -7.49
C ASP A 361 3.47 -2.97 -7.51
N VAL A 362 4.56 -2.28 -7.89
CA VAL A 362 4.62 -0.82 -8.01
C VAL A 362 4.55 -0.45 -9.48
N THR A 363 3.50 0.23 -9.87
CA THR A 363 3.25 0.62 -11.26
C THR A 363 3.70 2.06 -11.52
N MET A 364 4.44 2.28 -12.61
CA MET A 364 4.80 3.62 -13.11
C MET A 364 3.66 4.27 -13.88
N LYS A 365 3.65 5.62 -13.90
CA LYS A 365 2.79 6.44 -14.77
C LYS A 365 3.14 6.21 -16.25
N ASP A 366 2.16 6.45 -17.12
CA ASP A 366 2.36 6.34 -18.58
C ASP A 366 2.90 7.63 -19.22
N GLY A 367 2.94 8.74 -18.46
CA GLY A 367 3.27 10.07 -18.98
C GLY A 367 2.05 10.83 -19.51
N ASN A 368 2.14 12.16 -19.57
CA ASN A 368 1.06 13.02 -20.01
C ASN A 368 0.93 12.99 -21.54
N SER A 369 -0.24 12.60 -22.06
CA SER A 369 -0.48 12.52 -23.52
C SER A 369 -0.91 13.84 -24.17
N LYS A 370 -1.21 14.87 -23.39
CA LYS A 370 -1.80 16.13 -23.85
C LYS A 370 -0.78 17.27 -23.93
N LYS A 371 0.12 17.38 -22.95
CA LYS A 371 1.11 18.45 -22.87
C LYS A 371 2.38 17.99 -22.15
N VAL A 372 3.49 18.68 -22.43
CA VAL A 372 4.70 18.53 -21.62
C VAL A 372 4.44 19.14 -20.24
N SER A 373 4.84 18.45 -19.22
CA SER A 373 4.73 18.86 -17.83
C SER A 373 5.91 18.30 -17.03
N GLY A 374 6.21 18.93 -15.92
CA GLY A 374 7.29 18.46 -15.08
C GLY A 374 7.02 18.70 -13.62
N THR A 375 7.69 17.92 -12.78
CA THR A 375 7.70 18.08 -11.33
C THR A 375 9.13 17.98 -10.84
N GLY A 376 9.48 18.79 -9.87
CA GLY A 376 10.77 18.71 -9.22
C GLY A 376 10.68 19.00 -7.73
N GLY A 377 11.73 18.63 -7.02
CA GLY A 377 11.87 18.89 -5.59
C GLY A 377 13.32 19.10 -5.22
N ILE A 378 13.56 20.04 -4.34
CA ILE A 378 14.88 20.32 -3.76
C ILE A 378 14.71 20.34 -2.24
N GLY A 379 15.39 19.42 -1.58
CA GLY A 379 15.47 19.31 -0.13
C GLY A 379 16.90 19.55 0.35
N LEU A 380 17.10 19.44 1.66
CA LEU A 380 18.45 19.58 2.25
C LEU A 380 19.44 18.55 1.74
N LEU A 381 18.99 17.33 1.48
CA LEU A 381 19.86 16.21 1.07
C LEU A 381 19.47 15.59 -0.25
N THR A 382 18.28 15.88 -0.79
CA THR A 382 17.72 15.22 -1.97
C THR A 382 17.33 16.24 -3.03
N SER A 383 17.59 15.90 -4.28
CA SER A 383 17.02 16.61 -5.43
C SER A 383 16.44 15.63 -6.42
N LYS A 384 15.35 16.02 -7.05
CA LYS A 384 14.66 15.21 -8.06
C LYS A 384 14.05 16.09 -9.14
N LEU A 385 13.98 15.55 -10.36
CA LEU A 385 13.35 16.17 -11.49
C LEU A 385 12.69 15.10 -12.36
N THR A 386 11.43 15.31 -12.67
CA THR A 386 10.66 14.47 -13.59
C THR A 386 10.09 15.31 -14.71
N ILE A 387 10.25 14.87 -15.92
CA ILE A 387 9.70 15.50 -17.12
C ILE A 387 8.88 14.43 -17.84
N GLU A 388 7.66 14.77 -18.21
CA GLU A 388 6.74 13.91 -18.94
C GLU A 388 5.99 14.67 -20.01
N GLY A 389 5.61 13.97 -21.08
CA GLY A 389 4.86 14.61 -22.14
C GLY A 389 4.64 13.72 -23.38
N PRO A 390 3.94 14.25 -24.39
CA PRO A 390 3.76 13.54 -25.64
C PRO A 390 4.98 13.70 -26.56
N ILE A 391 5.48 12.57 -27.09
CA ILE A 391 6.29 12.54 -28.31
C ILE A 391 5.36 12.71 -29.51
N LYS A 392 4.22 12.01 -29.51
CA LYS A 392 3.11 12.18 -30.44
C LYS A 392 1.81 12.26 -29.64
N LYS A 393 1.11 13.40 -29.73
CA LYS A 393 -0.10 13.68 -28.95
C LYS A 393 -1.09 12.53 -29.04
N ASP A 394 -1.61 12.10 -27.87
CA ASP A 394 -2.57 11.00 -27.68
C ASP A 394 -2.12 9.61 -28.18
N LYS A 395 -0.88 9.48 -28.70
CA LYS A 395 -0.34 8.19 -29.17
C LYS A 395 0.91 7.74 -28.44
N THR A 396 1.92 8.60 -28.34
CA THR A 396 3.22 8.23 -27.76
C THR A 396 3.60 9.21 -26.69
N THR A 397 3.84 8.70 -25.49
CA THR A 397 4.24 9.51 -24.33
C THR A 397 5.60 9.06 -23.81
N PHE A 398 6.28 9.95 -23.14
CA PHE A 398 7.48 9.65 -22.37
C PHE A 398 7.36 10.19 -20.95
N ILE A 399 8.06 9.56 -20.04
CA ILE A 399 8.39 10.05 -18.71
C ILE A 399 9.84 9.71 -18.39
N VAL A 400 10.61 10.72 -17.99
CA VAL A 400 11.99 10.58 -17.55
C VAL A 400 12.12 11.25 -16.21
N SER A 401 12.75 10.57 -15.26
CA SER A 401 12.92 11.08 -13.91
C SER A 401 14.28 10.73 -13.36
N GLY A 402 15.00 11.72 -12.86
CA GLY A 402 16.23 11.55 -12.12
C GLY A 402 16.06 11.97 -10.67
N ARG A 403 16.71 11.27 -9.76
CA ARG A 403 16.78 11.60 -8.34
C ARG A 403 18.20 11.35 -7.84
N THR A 404 18.67 12.21 -6.93
CA THR A 404 19.97 12.08 -6.29
C THR A 404 19.95 12.52 -4.84
N VAL A 405 20.79 11.90 -4.03
CA VAL A 405 21.11 12.31 -2.66
C VAL A 405 22.56 12.76 -2.60
N TYR A 406 22.77 13.92 -2.00
CA TYR A 406 24.09 14.59 -1.88
C TYR A 406 24.43 14.93 -0.43
N SER A 407 24.44 13.91 0.43
CA SER A 407 24.68 14.11 1.87
C SER A 407 26.14 14.44 2.25
N ASN A 408 27.10 14.33 1.33
CA ASN A 408 28.52 14.49 1.61
C ASN A 408 28.88 15.86 2.23
N TRP A 409 28.17 16.93 1.85
CA TRP A 409 28.41 18.26 2.42
C TRP A 409 27.99 18.33 3.90
N LEU A 410 26.86 17.67 4.25
CA LEU A 410 26.37 17.64 5.63
C LEU A 410 27.28 16.79 6.52
N LEU A 411 27.76 15.63 6.02
CA LEU A 411 28.66 14.76 6.75
C LEU A 411 29.97 15.49 7.11
N LYS A 412 30.46 16.37 6.24
CA LYS A 412 31.63 17.21 6.49
C LYS A 412 31.45 18.27 7.58
N GLN A 413 30.20 18.69 7.85
CA GLN A 413 29.87 19.67 8.89
C GLN A 413 29.74 19.07 10.28
N ILE A 414 29.74 17.73 10.41
CA ILE A 414 29.64 17.07 11.70
C ILE A 414 30.99 17.23 12.41
N PRO A 415 31.05 17.80 13.64
CA PRO A 415 32.30 18.19 14.31
C PRO A 415 33.24 17.04 14.68
N LYS A 416 32.76 15.79 14.66
CA LYS A 416 33.60 14.61 14.92
C LYS A 416 34.41 14.28 13.67
N SER A 417 35.74 14.29 13.81
CA SER A 417 36.72 14.01 12.75
C SER A 417 36.44 12.70 11.99
N ASP A 418 35.78 11.78 12.66
CA ASP A 418 35.50 10.44 12.14
C ASP A 418 34.52 10.44 10.96
N TYR A 419 33.60 11.38 10.88
CA TYR A 419 32.59 11.44 9.79
C TYR A 419 33.03 12.30 8.60
N SER A 420 34.10 13.08 8.72
CA SER A 420 34.54 13.99 7.65
C SER A 420 35.00 13.26 6.37
N ARG A 421 35.45 12.01 6.50
CA ARG A 421 35.84 11.13 5.39
C ARG A 421 34.73 10.26 4.87
N SER A 422 33.53 10.33 5.48
CA SER A 422 32.38 9.55 5.08
C SER A 422 31.78 10.03 3.77
N LYS A 423 31.20 9.12 3.02
CA LYS A 423 30.44 9.39 1.78
C LYS A 423 29.14 8.60 1.84
N ALA A 424 28.04 9.26 1.54
CA ALA A 424 26.75 8.62 1.41
C ALA A 424 25.96 9.32 0.31
N GLY A 425 25.55 8.60 -0.69
CA GLY A 425 24.80 9.15 -1.80
C GLY A 425 24.30 8.07 -2.72
N PHE A 426 23.22 8.37 -3.42
CA PHE A 426 22.73 7.55 -4.52
C PHE A 426 22.22 8.43 -5.65
N SER A 427 22.07 7.81 -6.82
CA SER A 427 21.37 8.39 -7.95
C SER A 427 20.50 7.33 -8.59
N ASP A 428 19.30 7.68 -8.99
CA ASP A 428 18.43 6.83 -9.79
C ASP A 428 17.90 7.55 -11.03
N LEU A 429 17.69 6.76 -12.08
CA LEU A 429 17.09 7.19 -13.34
C LEU A 429 15.94 6.25 -13.68
N ASN A 430 14.79 6.83 -13.95
CA ASN A 430 13.60 6.13 -14.41
C ASN A 430 13.20 6.62 -15.80
N LEU A 431 12.92 5.69 -16.69
CA LEU A 431 12.49 5.95 -18.07
C LEU A 431 11.27 5.10 -18.39
N ARG A 432 10.23 5.70 -19.00
CA ARG A 432 9.16 4.95 -19.62
C ARG A 432 8.73 5.63 -20.93
N ILE A 433 8.54 4.82 -21.94
CA ILE A 433 7.93 5.21 -23.21
C ILE A 433 6.68 4.34 -23.38
N SER A 434 5.53 4.99 -23.61
CA SER A 434 4.25 4.31 -23.83
C SER A 434 3.75 4.69 -25.21
N HIS A 435 3.47 3.69 -26.08
CA HIS A 435 3.02 3.88 -27.44
C HIS A 435 1.72 3.12 -27.71
N ASN A 436 0.63 3.84 -27.96
CA ASN A 436 -0.63 3.29 -28.42
C ASN A 436 -0.65 3.33 -29.97
N ALA A 437 -0.25 2.23 -30.60
CA ALA A 437 -0.21 2.13 -32.05
C ALA A 437 -1.62 2.28 -32.63
N ASP A 438 -2.60 1.58 -32.03
CA ASP A 438 -4.02 1.62 -32.35
C ASP A 438 -4.88 1.29 -31.12
N GLN A 439 -6.18 1.06 -31.29
CA GLN A 439 -7.10 0.71 -30.21
C GLN A 439 -6.86 -0.69 -29.63
N ARG A 440 -6.14 -1.57 -30.34
CA ARG A 440 -5.86 -2.97 -29.95
C ARG A 440 -4.43 -3.18 -29.48
N ASN A 441 -3.48 -2.33 -29.90
CA ASN A 441 -2.05 -2.54 -29.65
C ASN A 441 -1.45 -1.39 -28.85
N SER A 442 -0.88 -1.73 -27.72
CA SER A 442 -0.12 -0.78 -26.88
C SER A 442 1.24 -1.39 -26.49
N PHE A 443 2.29 -0.61 -26.65
CA PHE A 443 3.69 -0.99 -26.36
C PHE A 443 4.24 -0.12 -25.24
N TYR A 444 5.02 -0.73 -24.35
CA TYR A 444 5.65 -0.03 -23.24
C TYR A 444 7.12 -0.46 -23.16
N LEU A 445 8.01 0.51 -23.11
CA LEU A 445 9.41 0.32 -22.77
C LEU A 445 9.65 0.98 -21.42
N THR A 446 10.19 0.23 -20.47
CA THR A 446 10.49 0.72 -19.13
C THR A 446 11.94 0.44 -18.78
N GLY A 447 12.64 1.43 -18.21
CA GLY A 447 14.00 1.31 -17.69
C GLY A 447 14.12 1.90 -16.29
N TYR A 448 14.84 1.20 -15.42
CA TYR A 448 15.23 1.65 -14.09
C TYR A 448 16.69 1.37 -13.85
N PHE A 449 17.45 2.40 -13.45
CA PHE A 449 18.88 2.33 -13.19
C PHE A 449 19.17 3.04 -11.88
N SER A 450 19.95 2.40 -11.00
CA SER A 450 20.38 3.02 -9.75
C SER A 450 21.81 2.67 -9.42
N ASP A 451 22.51 3.60 -8.77
CA ASP A 451 23.86 3.41 -8.22
C ASP A 451 23.92 4.08 -6.82
N ASP A 452 24.29 3.29 -5.82
CA ASP A 452 24.52 3.69 -4.44
C ASP A 452 25.99 3.64 -4.10
N ASN A 453 26.46 4.62 -3.30
CA ASN A 453 27.82 4.69 -2.79
C ASN A 453 27.76 5.02 -1.30
N PHE A 454 28.36 4.19 -0.48
CA PHE A 454 28.41 4.39 0.96
C PHE A 454 29.79 4.04 1.52
N LYS A 455 30.37 4.97 2.28
CA LYS A 455 31.61 4.80 3.03
C LYS A 455 31.46 5.52 4.36
N LEU A 456 31.52 4.81 5.47
CA LEU A 456 31.42 5.39 6.80
C LEU A 456 32.76 5.24 7.49
N ASN A 457 33.51 6.35 7.59
CA ASN A 457 34.75 6.48 8.37
C ASN A 457 35.77 5.34 8.30
N THR A 458 35.59 4.36 7.43
CA THR A 458 36.46 3.22 7.19
C THR A 458 37.08 3.32 5.81
N ASP A 459 38.06 2.52 5.52
CA ASP A 459 38.58 2.40 4.14
C ASP A 459 37.63 1.63 3.23
N THR A 460 36.58 1.04 3.79
CA THR A 460 35.63 0.18 3.08
C THR A 460 34.56 1.01 2.37
N LEU A 461 34.49 0.86 1.05
CA LEU A 461 33.51 1.46 0.19
C LEU A 461 32.49 0.41 -0.29
N TYR A 462 31.21 0.62 0.00
CA TYR A 462 30.09 -0.17 -0.48
C TYR A 462 29.48 0.49 -1.73
N LYS A 463 29.33 -0.27 -2.80
CA LYS A 463 28.63 0.13 -4.03
C LYS A 463 27.60 -0.91 -4.40
N TYR A 464 26.38 -0.50 -4.69
CA TYR A 464 25.36 -1.41 -5.19
C TYR A 464 24.36 -0.68 -6.08
N GLY A 465 23.62 -1.44 -6.89
CA GLY A 465 22.63 -0.84 -7.77
C GLY A 465 21.82 -1.85 -8.55
N ASN A 466 20.68 -1.39 -9.04
CA ASN A 466 19.77 -2.13 -9.91
C ASN A 466 19.88 -1.61 -11.35
N ARG A 467 19.74 -2.51 -12.34
CA ARG A 467 19.63 -2.21 -13.77
C ARG A 467 18.53 -3.07 -14.37
N ASN A 468 17.42 -2.46 -14.70
CA ASN A 468 16.24 -3.16 -15.15
C ASN A 468 15.73 -2.53 -16.47
N VAL A 469 15.43 -3.39 -17.44
CA VAL A 469 14.82 -2.97 -18.70
C VAL A 469 13.76 -3.99 -19.08
N ASN A 470 12.56 -3.54 -19.43
CA ASN A 470 11.54 -4.43 -19.96
C ASN A 470 10.76 -3.79 -21.11
N ILE A 471 10.27 -4.66 -21.97
CA ILE A 471 9.36 -4.34 -23.07
C ILE A 471 8.07 -5.11 -22.83
N LYS A 472 6.95 -4.43 -22.93
CA LYS A 472 5.62 -4.99 -22.76
C LYS A 472 4.76 -4.64 -23.96
N TRP A 473 4.05 -5.64 -24.50
CA TRP A 473 3.06 -5.49 -25.55
C TRP A 473 1.71 -5.96 -25.04
N LYS A 474 0.72 -5.07 -25.03
CA LYS A 474 -0.68 -5.42 -24.79
C LYS A 474 -1.39 -5.52 -26.12
N HIS A 475 -2.08 -6.63 -26.35
CA HIS A 475 -2.91 -6.89 -27.51
C HIS A 475 -4.34 -7.24 -27.12
N ILE A 476 -5.31 -6.58 -27.75
CA ILE A 476 -6.74 -6.88 -27.59
C ILE A 476 -7.18 -7.66 -28.83
N PHE A 477 -7.30 -8.98 -28.72
CA PHE A 477 -7.76 -9.86 -29.79
C PHE A 477 -9.21 -9.56 -30.18
N ASN A 478 -10.06 -9.44 -29.17
CA ASN A 478 -11.47 -9.05 -29.30
C ASN A 478 -12.01 -8.55 -27.94
N THR A 479 -13.31 -8.23 -27.85
CA THR A 479 -13.95 -7.74 -26.62
C THR A 479 -13.85 -8.70 -25.44
N ARG A 480 -13.63 -10.00 -25.69
CA ARG A 480 -13.58 -11.07 -24.69
C ARG A 480 -12.16 -11.50 -24.33
N LEU A 481 -11.20 -11.38 -25.23
CA LEU A 481 -9.83 -11.87 -25.06
C LEU A 481 -8.84 -10.73 -25.25
N ASN A 482 -7.99 -10.54 -24.25
CA ASN A 482 -6.80 -9.71 -24.36
C ASN A 482 -5.58 -10.45 -23.82
N GLY A 483 -4.40 -10.07 -24.32
CA GLY A 483 -3.12 -10.64 -23.93
C GLY A 483 -2.08 -9.58 -23.62
N VAL A 484 -1.16 -9.90 -22.72
CA VAL A 484 0.00 -9.08 -22.39
C VAL A 484 1.25 -9.95 -22.53
N PHE A 485 2.17 -9.50 -23.35
CA PHE A 485 3.45 -10.14 -23.59
C PHE A 485 4.56 -9.28 -23.01
N LEU A 486 5.43 -9.87 -22.22
CA LEU A 486 6.54 -9.21 -21.52
C LEU A 486 7.85 -9.92 -21.83
N ALA A 487 8.88 -9.14 -22.10
CA ALA A 487 10.27 -9.58 -22.07
C ALA A 487 11.07 -8.56 -21.24
N GLY A 488 11.87 -9.05 -20.28
CA GLY A 488 12.61 -8.21 -19.36
C GLY A 488 13.98 -8.77 -19.02
N PHE A 489 14.87 -7.86 -18.65
CA PHE A 489 16.17 -8.17 -18.08
C PHE A 489 16.35 -7.35 -16.80
N ASP A 490 16.68 -8.03 -15.70
CA ASP A 490 16.92 -7.44 -14.40
C ASP A 490 18.31 -7.85 -13.90
N ASN A 491 19.06 -6.90 -13.39
CA ASN A 491 20.36 -7.12 -12.80
C ASN A 491 20.49 -6.32 -11.50
N TYR A 492 20.87 -7.00 -10.44
CA TYR A 492 21.34 -6.41 -9.19
C TYR A 492 22.80 -6.76 -8.96
N ARG A 493 23.59 -5.80 -8.55
CA ARG A 493 25.01 -6.01 -8.23
C ARG A 493 25.39 -5.25 -6.98
N TYR A 494 26.34 -5.80 -6.24
CA TYR A 494 27.06 -5.07 -5.21
C TYR A 494 28.56 -5.29 -5.29
N ALA A 495 29.33 -4.36 -4.71
CA ALA A 495 30.77 -4.45 -4.55
C ALA A 495 31.17 -3.82 -3.22
N ILE A 496 32.05 -4.49 -2.52
CA ILE A 496 32.74 -3.98 -1.34
C ILE A 496 34.22 -3.85 -1.71
N SER A 497 34.83 -2.70 -1.45
CA SER A 497 36.26 -2.52 -1.73
C SER A 497 36.96 -1.77 -0.58
N SER A 498 38.17 -2.17 -0.27
CA SER A 498 39.05 -1.49 0.66
C SER A 498 40.39 -1.27 -0.04
N ASP A 499 40.85 -0.04 -0.08
CA ASP A 499 42.07 0.37 -0.78
C ASP A 499 42.99 1.28 0.06
N GLY A 500 42.68 1.47 1.33
CA GLY A 500 43.47 2.30 2.26
C GLY A 500 44.87 1.73 2.56
N ASN A 501 44.99 0.40 2.64
CA ASN A 501 46.28 -0.28 2.75
C ASN A 501 46.53 -1.06 1.45
N PRO A 502 47.55 -0.68 0.66
CA PRO A 502 47.85 -1.34 -0.61
C PRO A 502 48.08 -2.84 -0.50
N VAL A 503 48.73 -3.31 0.58
CA VAL A 503 49.06 -4.72 0.82
C VAL A 503 47.78 -5.59 1.03
N ASN A 504 46.76 -5.03 1.61
CA ASN A 504 45.48 -5.70 1.90
C ASN A 504 44.33 -5.18 1.00
N ALA A 505 44.65 -4.52 -0.11
CA ALA A 505 43.65 -3.92 -0.97
C ALA A 505 42.85 -4.98 -1.73
N TYR A 506 41.57 -5.03 -1.51
CA TYR A 506 40.65 -6.03 -2.09
C TYR A 506 39.38 -5.44 -2.66
N ARG A 507 38.77 -6.22 -3.52
CA ARG A 507 37.41 -6.00 -4.00
C ARG A 507 36.60 -7.29 -4.00
N LEU A 508 35.53 -7.31 -3.24
CA LEU A 508 34.50 -8.33 -3.26
C LEU A 508 33.35 -7.87 -4.16
N ARG A 509 32.89 -8.75 -5.05
CA ARG A 509 31.73 -8.49 -5.95
C ARG A 509 30.77 -9.64 -5.94
N SER A 510 29.48 -9.34 -6.05
CA SER A 510 28.43 -10.29 -6.33
C SER A 510 27.40 -9.68 -7.27
N SER A 511 26.71 -10.51 -8.05
CA SER A 511 25.61 -10.06 -8.91
C SER A 511 24.62 -11.17 -9.16
N ILE A 512 23.36 -10.76 -9.35
CA ILE A 512 22.30 -11.61 -9.85
C ILE A 512 21.68 -10.97 -11.10
N SER A 513 21.59 -11.74 -12.17
CA SER A 513 20.92 -11.37 -13.40
C SER A 513 19.77 -12.31 -13.66
N GLN A 514 18.70 -11.82 -14.23
CA GLN A 514 17.61 -12.64 -14.73
C GLN A 514 17.07 -12.13 -16.06
N GLY A 515 16.79 -13.05 -16.96
CA GLY A 515 15.97 -12.83 -18.14
C GLY A 515 14.55 -13.34 -17.87
N ASN A 516 13.54 -12.58 -18.19
CA ASN A 516 12.13 -12.91 -17.91
C ASN A 516 11.29 -12.78 -19.17
N VAL A 517 10.52 -13.82 -19.50
CA VAL A 517 9.51 -13.82 -20.57
C VAL A 517 8.19 -14.28 -20.00
N ARG A 518 7.11 -13.51 -20.25
CA ARG A 518 5.77 -13.81 -19.75
C ARG A 518 4.71 -13.50 -20.81
N ALA A 519 3.68 -14.36 -20.88
CA ALA A 519 2.48 -14.13 -21.67
C ALA A 519 1.26 -14.38 -20.78
N ASP A 520 0.49 -13.34 -20.54
CA ASP A 520 -0.74 -13.32 -19.73
C ASP A 520 -1.95 -13.15 -20.62
N PHE A 521 -2.98 -13.95 -20.46
CA PHE A 521 -4.25 -13.86 -21.20
C PHE A 521 -5.41 -13.71 -20.23
N ASN A 522 -6.34 -12.82 -20.55
CA ASN A 522 -7.60 -12.65 -19.83
C ASN A 522 -8.76 -12.91 -20.81
N TYR A 523 -9.62 -13.87 -20.48
CA TYR A 523 -10.79 -14.24 -21.25
C TYR A 523 -12.06 -14.10 -20.43
N SER A 524 -12.95 -13.20 -20.86
CA SER A 524 -14.27 -12.98 -20.27
C SER A 524 -15.35 -13.66 -21.11
N THR A 525 -16.13 -14.55 -20.51
CA THR A 525 -17.27 -15.17 -21.20
C THR A 525 -18.45 -14.23 -21.35
N GLY A 526 -18.43 -13.04 -20.73
CA GLY A 526 -19.59 -12.15 -20.62
C GLY A 526 -20.68 -12.66 -19.67
N GLY A 527 -20.43 -13.80 -19.01
CA GLY A 527 -21.33 -14.47 -18.10
C GLY A 527 -20.79 -14.51 -16.66
N LYS A 528 -20.79 -15.71 -16.10
CA LYS A 528 -20.37 -15.93 -14.72
C LYS A 528 -18.88 -16.21 -14.56
N HIS A 529 -18.16 -16.52 -15.64
CA HIS A 529 -16.75 -16.91 -15.64
C HIS A 529 -15.85 -15.86 -16.25
N ALA A 530 -14.69 -15.65 -15.63
CA ALA A 530 -13.58 -14.85 -16.15
C ALA A 530 -12.27 -15.64 -15.93
N PHE A 531 -11.67 -16.07 -17.02
CA PHE A 531 -10.47 -16.88 -17.01
C PHE A 531 -9.21 -16.03 -17.15
N ASN A 532 -8.20 -16.34 -16.35
CA ASN A 532 -6.85 -15.81 -16.47
C ASN A 532 -5.92 -17.02 -16.70
N PHE A 533 -5.09 -16.97 -17.73
CA PHE A 533 -4.14 -18.04 -17.99
C PHE A 533 -2.89 -17.52 -18.67
N GLY A 534 -1.82 -18.26 -18.58
CA GLY A 534 -0.59 -17.81 -19.20
C GLY A 534 0.61 -18.68 -18.85
N LEU A 535 1.77 -18.20 -19.28
CA LEU A 535 3.07 -18.79 -19.02
C LEU A 535 4.06 -17.74 -18.56
N ASN A 536 5.02 -18.16 -17.74
CA ASN A 536 6.14 -17.34 -17.30
C ASN A 536 7.41 -18.22 -17.32
N SER A 537 8.53 -17.66 -17.78
CA SER A 537 9.83 -18.32 -17.75
C SER A 537 10.90 -17.33 -17.35
N ILE A 538 11.72 -17.69 -16.36
CA ILE A 538 12.81 -16.89 -15.80
C ILE A 538 14.10 -17.70 -15.87
N TYR A 539 15.12 -17.14 -16.52
CA TYR A 539 16.46 -17.68 -16.50
C TYR A 539 17.31 -16.87 -15.52
N TYR A 540 17.93 -17.52 -14.55
CA TYR A 540 18.79 -16.92 -13.53
C TYR A 540 20.26 -17.17 -13.86
N ASP A 541 21.10 -16.14 -13.70
CA ASP A 541 22.56 -16.18 -13.70
C ASP A 541 23.07 -15.45 -12.46
N LEU A 542 23.51 -16.21 -11.48
CA LEU A 542 23.98 -15.75 -10.19
C LEU A 542 25.48 -15.93 -10.09
N LYS A 543 26.18 -14.85 -9.73
CA LYS A 543 27.61 -14.82 -9.39
C LYS A 543 27.74 -14.53 -7.91
N PRO A 544 27.80 -15.54 -7.04
CA PRO A 544 27.67 -15.36 -5.59
C PRO A 544 28.78 -14.53 -4.97
N GLY A 545 30.02 -14.67 -5.44
CA GLY A 545 31.15 -13.94 -4.90
C GLY A 545 32.40 -14.04 -5.73
N SER A 546 33.14 -12.92 -5.82
CA SER A 546 34.52 -12.90 -6.28
C SER A 546 35.33 -11.92 -5.40
N PHE A 547 36.35 -12.41 -4.74
CA PHE A 547 37.25 -11.66 -3.88
C PHE A 547 38.63 -11.55 -4.57
N LEU A 548 38.97 -10.34 -4.99
CA LEU A 548 40.14 -10.11 -5.86
C LEU A 548 40.99 -8.96 -5.33
N PRO A 549 42.33 -9.03 -5.52
CA PRO A 549 43.22 -7.91 -5.23
C PRO A 549 42.91 -6.70 -6.13
N ILE A 550 43.07 -5.47 -5.63
CA ILE A 550 42.89 -4.24 -6.43
C ILE A 550 44.18 -3.74 -7.05
N LYS A 551 45.29 -3.87 -6.35
CA LYS A 551 46.62 -3.34 -6.74
C LYS A 551 47.62 -4.45 -6.85
N SER A 552 48.71 -4.22 -7.57
CA SER A 552 49.79 -5.18 -7.74
C SER A 552 50.51 -5.51 -6.43
N GLU A 553 50.55 -4.57 -5.47
CA GLU A 553 51.14 -4.77 -4.15
C GLU A 553 50.24 -5.57 -3.19
N SER A 554 49.02 -5.84 -3.56
CA SER A 554 48.12 -6.59 -2.70
C SER A 554 48.51 -8.08 -2.61
N LEU A 555 48.67 -8.56 -1.37
CA LEU A 555 48.91 -9.96 -1.03
C LEU A 555 47.59 -10.78 -0.94
N VAL A 556 46.47 -10.15 -1.21
CA VAL A 556 45.16 -10.83 -1.24
C VAL A 556 45.18 -11.90 -2.32
N GLN A 557 44.89 -13.13 -1.91
CA GLN A 557 44.74 -14.24 -2.87
C GLN A 557 43.37 -14.16 -3.56
N PRO A 558 43.31 -14.30 -4.90
CA PRO A 558 42.08 -14.38 -5.62
C PRO A 558 41.21 -15.55 -5.16
N ASP A 559 39.97 -15.32 -4.85
CA ASP A 559 38.98 -16.31 -4.51
C ASP A 559 37.66 -16.05 -5.27
N ILE A 560 37.13 -17.08 -5.94
CA ILE A 560 35.93 -16.94 -6.80
C ILE A 560 35.03 -18.12 -6.54
N LEU A 561 33.81 -17.83 -6.07
CA LEU A 561 32.74 -18.84 -5.91
C LEU A 561 32.18 -19.26 -7.26
N GLN A 562 31.73 -20.49 -7.32
CA GLN A 562 31.09 -21.08 -8.48
C GLN A 562 29.81 -20.31 -8.86
N ASN A 563 29.66 -19.99 -10.17
CA ASN A 563 28.45 -19.40 -10.70
C ASN A 563 27.27 -20.39 -10.64
N GLU A 564 26.06 -19.87 -10.45
CA GLU A 564 24.84 -20.67 -10.39
C GLU A 564 23.87 -20.26 -11.50
N GLN A 565 23.30 -21.23 -12.17
CA GLN A 565 22.34 -21.00 -13.26
C GLN A 565 21.09 -21.85 -13.06
N ALA A 566 19.92 -21.27 -13.35
CA ALA A 566 18.67 -22.02 -13.29
C ALA A 566 17.62 -21.48 -14.27
N LEU A 567 16.72 -22.35 -14.66
CA LEU A 567 15.52 -22.02 -15.41
C LEU A 567 14.28 -22.33 -14.59
N GLU A 568 13.47 -21.32 -14.29
CA GLU A 568 12.17 -21.44 -13.64
C GLU A 568 11.07 -21.15 -14.66
N SER A 569 10.23 -22.13 -14.98
CA SER A 569 9.11 -21.99 -15.90
C SER A 569 7.81 -22.37 -15.21
N ALA A 570 6.71 -21.71 -15.57
CA ALA A 570 5.41 -22.05 -15.02
C ALA A 570 4.28 -21.80 -16.02
N LEU A 571 3.27 -22.67 -15.95
CA LEU A 571 1.97 -22.49 -16.58
C LEU A 571 0.93 -22.23 -15.49
N TYR A 572 -0.04 -21.37 -15.77
CA TYR A 572 -1.10 -21.05 -14.81
C TYR A 572 -2.45 -20.85 -15.48
N LEU A 573 -3.48 -21.20 -14.71
CA LEU A 573 -4.89 -21.02 -15.08
C LEU A 573 -5.67 -20.63 -13.82
N GLY A 574 -6.52 -19.63 -13.92
CA GLY A 574 -7.48 -19.23 -12.90
C GLY A 574 -8.84 -18.97 -13.50
N ASP A 575 -9.89 -19.23 -12.73
CA ASP A 575 -11.27 -18.89 -13.06
C ASP A 575 -11.93 -18.14 -11.91
N GLN A 576 -12.37 -16.92 -12.17
CA GLN A 576 -13.26 -16.19 -11.29
C GLN A 576 -14.72 -16.55 -11.66
N TYR A 577 -15.35 -17.35 -10.82
CA TYR A 577 -16.73 -17.80 -10.99
C TYR A 577 -17.70 -17.06 -10.07
N THR A 578 -18.61 -16.32 -10.64
CA THR A 578 -19.71 -15.64 -9.92
C THR A 578 -20.91 -16.55 -9.86
N ILE A 579 -21.06 -17.31 -8.77
CA ILE A 579 -22.13 -18.29 -8.57
C ILE A 579 -23.47 -17.57 -8.41
N SER A 580 -23.49 -16.57 -7.56
CA SER A 580 -24.66 -15.70 -7.31
C SER A 580 -24.20 -14.24 -7.08
N PRO A 581 -25.10 -13.27 -7.05
CA PRO A 581 -24.73 -11.87 -6.73
C PRO A 581 -23.97 -11.72 -5.41
N ASN A 582 -24.23 -12.59 -4.45
CA ASN A 582 -23.63 -12.53 -3.12
C ASN A 582 -22.44 -13.47 -2.94
N PHE A 583 -22.27 -14.51 -3.78
CA PHE A 583 -21.23 -15.51 -3.62
C PHE A 583 -20.41 -15.70 -4.88
N SER A 584 -19.10 -15.56 -4.74
CA SER A 584 -18.15 -15.74 -5.84
C SER A 584 -16.90 -16.46 -5.34
N ILE A 585 -16.32 -17.24 -6.23
CA ILE A 585 -15.08 -18.02 -5.99
C ILE A 585 -14.08 -17.61 -7.08
N ASN A 586 -12.81 -17.48 -6.71
CA ASN A 586 -11.68 -17.50 -7.63
C ASN A 586 -10.81 -18.72 -7.31
N ALA A 587 -10.67 -19.61 -8.25
CA ALA A 587 -9.86 -20.82 -8.12
C ALA A 587 -8.78 -20.81 -9.21
N GLY A 588 -7.53 -21.06 -8.80
CA GLY A 588 -6.39 -21.04 -9.71
C GLY A 588 -5.37 -22.12 -9.37
N ILE A 589 -4.68 -22.56 -10.40
CA ILE A 589 -3.54 -23.45 -10.31
C ILE A 589 -2.37 -22.86 -11.10
N ARG A 590 -1.19 -22.98 -10.54
CA ARG A 590 0.09 -22.72 -11.19
C ARG A 590 0.94 -23.97 -11.07
N TYR A 591 1.48 -24.45 -12.17
CA TYR A 591 2.43 -25.55 -12.16
C TYR A 591 3.81 -25.00 -12.48
N SER A 592 4.72 -25.07 -11.51
CA SER A 592 6.10 -24.59 -11.65
C SER A 592 7.06 -25.76 -11.89
N LEU A 593 7.99 -25.54 -12.80
CA LEU A 593 9.13 -26.38 -13.14
C LEU A 593 10.40 -25.54 -12.95
N TYR A 594 11.31 -26.03 -12.14
CA TYR A 594 12.60 -25.40 -11.87
C TYR A 594 13.72 -26.39 -12.17
N GLN A 595 14.72 -25.95 -12.93
CA GLN A 595 15.89 -26.74 -13.31
C GLN A 595 17.16 -25.97 -12.89
N TYR A 596 17.92 -26.54 -11.97
CA TYR A 596 19.26 -26.07 -11.64
C TYR A 596 20.21 -26.61 -12.72
N LEU A 597 21.02 -25.71 -13.31
CA LEU A 597 21.80 -25.98 -14.54
C LEU A 597 23.29 -25.83 -14.29
N GLY A 598 24.10 -26.64 -15.00
CA GLY A 598 25.54 -26.46 -15.12
C GLY A 598 25.91 -25.30 -16.09
N PRO A 599 27.17 -24.87 -16.08
CA PRO A 599 28.34 -25.60 -15.54
C PRO A 599 28.45 -25.50 -14.04
N GLY A 600 28.88 -26.53 -13.36
CA GLY A 600 29.09 -26.54 -11.94
C GLY A 600 29.52 -27.86 -11.35
N GLN A 601 29.96 -27.82 -10.11
CA GLN A 601 30.31 -28.96 -9.29
C GLN A 601 29.29 -29.15 -8.18
N VAL A 602 28.97 -30.40 -7.89
CA VAL A 602 28.08 -30.78 -6.78
C VAL A 602 28.83 -31.78 -5.91
N TYR A 603 28.83 -31.49 -4.60
CA TYR A 603 29.44 -32.34 -3.61
C TYR A 603 28.45 -33.38 -3.10
N THR A 604 28.89 -34.61 -2.98
CA THR A 604 28.17 -35.69 -2.27
C THR A 604 28.82 -35.89 -0.92
N TYR A 605 28.00 -36.07 0.11
CA TYR A 605 28.44 -36.21 1.49
C TYR A 605 28.20 -37.63 2.00
N ALA A 606 29.02 -38.07 2.96
CA ALA A 606 28.84 -39.34 3.61
C ALA A 606 27.45 -39.47 4.25
N GLY A 607 26.79 -40.61 4.09
CA GLY A 607 25.42 -40.83 4.62
C GLY A 607 25.41 -40.97 6.13
N GLY A 608 24.40 -40.38 6.78
CA GLY A 608 24.16 -40.52 8.23
C GLY A 608 25.01 -39.63 9.15
N VAL A 609 25.88 -38.79 8.59
CA VAL A 609 26.71 -37.84 9.36
C VAL A 609 26.40 -36.41 8.94
N PRO A 610 26.68 -35.43 9.82
CA PRO A 610 26.55 -34.01 9.47
C PRO A 610 27.37 -33.63 8.24
N ARG A 611 26.84 -32.74 7.40
CA ARG A 611 27.58 -32.20 6.27
C ARG A 611 28.70 -31.29 6.77
N ASP A 612 29.89 -31.60 6.26
CA ASP A 612 31.12 -30.88 6.54
C ASP A 612 32.09 -31.13 5.38
N GLU A 613 33.07 -30.27 5.17
CA GLU A 613 34.07 -30.45 4.10
C GLU A 613 34.81 -31.81 4.23
N SER A 614 35.07 -32.24 5.46
CA SER A 614 35.71 -33.54 5.76
C SER A 614 34.85 -34.76 5.45
N THR A 615 33.54 -34.57 5.26
CA THR A 615 32.57 -35.66 4.94
C THR A 615 32.21 -35.73 3.46
N ILE A 616 32.89 -34.94 2.60
CA ILE A 616 32.73 -35.03 1.13
C ILE A 616 33.27 -36.38 0.65
N THR A 617 32.45 -37.12 -0.07
CA THR A 617 32.82 -38.44 -0.61
C THR A 617 33.11 -38.41 -2.11
N ASP A 618 32.46 -37.50 -2.85
CA ASP A 618 32.69 -37.38 -4.30
C ASP A 618 32.29 -35.96 -4.78
N THR A 619 32.86 -35.56 -5.94
CA THR A 619 32.58 -34.29 -6.61
C THR A 619 32.19 -34.56 -8.07
N ILE A 620 30.91 -34.25 -8.35
CA ILE A 620 30.33 -34.48 -9.68
C ILE A 620 30.35 -33.17 -10.47
N SER A 621 31.01 -33.19 -11.63
CA SER A 621 31.10 -32.01 -12.53
C SER A 621 30.03 -32.12 -13.63
N TYR A 622 29.37 -30.98 -13.89
CA TYR A 622 28.31 -30.87 -14.91
C TYR A 622 28.72 -29.86 -15.97
N SER A 623 28.41 -30.14 -17.22
CA SER A 623 28.67 -29.28 -18.36
C SER A 623 27.61 -28.17 -18.46
N ARG A 624 27.92 -27.11 -19.23
CA ARG A 624 27.01 -25.97 -19.46
C ARG A 624 25.68 -26.43 -20.03
N GLY A 625 24.59 -25.99 -19.39
CA GLY A 625 23.20 -26.29 -19.77
C GLY A 625 22.71 -27.70 -19.38
N GLN A 626 23.59 -28.54 -18.80
CA GLN A 626 23.18 -29.83 -18.26
C GLN A 626 22.31 -29.62 -17.01
N SER A 627 21.19 -30.38 -16.95
CA SER A 627 20.31 -30.32 -15.77
C SER A 627 20.94 -31.09 -14.60
N ILE A 628 21.23 -30.40 -13.53
CA ILE A 628 21.80 -30.96 -12.29
C ILE A 628 20.66 -31.50 -11.41
N LYS A 629 19.62 -30.69 -11.22
CA LYS A 629 18.47 -31.05 -10.38
C LYS A 629 17.20 -30.37 -10.89
N THR A 630 16.13 -31.14 -10.91
CA THR A 630 14.80 -30.64 -11.29
C THR A 630 13.86 -30.72 -10.11
N TYR A 631 13.15 -29.61 -9.85
CA TYR A 631 12.05 -29.52 -8.91
C TYR A 631 10.80 -29.04 -9.65
N HIS A 632 9.65 -29.62 -9.35
CA HIS A 632 8.40 -29.24 -9.98
C HIS A 632 7.20 -29.47 -9.06
N GLY A 633 6.05 -28.94 -9.44
CA GLY A 633 4.77 -29.28 -8.84
C GLY A 633 3.75 -28.14 -8.80
N PRO A 634 2.53 -28.46 -8.40
CA PRO A 634 1.42 -27.53 -8.38
C PRO A 634 1.48 -26.55 -7.21
N GLU A 635 0.93 -25.36 -7.45
CA GLU A 635 0.62 -24.31 -6.47
C GLU A 635 -0.87 -23.97 -6.62
N TYR A 636 -1.61 -24.08 -5.53
CA TYR A 636 -3.07 -23.87 -5.52
C TYR A 636 -3.42 -22.52 -4.94
N ARG A 637 -4.43 -21.88 -5.51
CA ARG A 637 -4.98 -20.61 -5.02
C ARG A 637 -6.50 -20.71 -5.04
N LEU A 638 -7.11 -20.39 -3.89
CA LEU A 638 -8.55 -20.38 -3.76
C LEU A 638 -8.95 -19.13 -2.97
N VAL A 639 -9.90 -18.39 -3.49
CA VAL A 639 -10.52 -17.26 -2.80
C VAL A 639 -12.02 -17.40 -2.89
N ALA A 640 -12.71 -17.35 -1.76
CA ALA A 640 -14.15 -17.29 -1.69
C ALA A 640 -14.60 -15.97 -1.06
N ARG A 641 -15.62 -15.34 -1.64
CA ARG A 641 -16.24 -14.12 -1.11
C ARG A 641 -17.72 -14.32 -0.92
N TYR A 642 -18.22 -13.99 0.27
CA TYR A 642 -19.64 -13.94 0.59
C TYR A 642 -20.05 -12.55 1.04
N LEU A 643 -20.98 -11.91 0.31
CA LEU A 643 -21.56 -10.61 0.67
C LEU A 643 -22.68 -10.82 1.67
N LEU A 644 -22.51 -10.29 2.88
CA LEU A 644 -23.58 -10.25 3.90
C LEU A 644 -24.57 -9.14 3.60
N SER A 645 -24.07 -8.02 3.13
CA SER A 645 -24.84 -6.84 2.76
C SER A 645 -24.07 -6.01 1.71
N ASN A 646 -24.64 -4.90 1.29
CA ASN A 646 -23.98 -4.00 0.34
C ASN A 646 -22.66 -3.39 0.89
N ASP A 647 -22.49 -3.39 2.20
CA ASP A 647 -21.38 -2.76 2.90
C ASP A 647 -20.61 -3.72 3.83
N ALA A 648 -20.91 -5.05 3.76
CA ALA A 648 -20.20 -6.06 4.54
C ALA A 648 -19.96 -7.35 3.76
N SER A 649 -18.77 -7.96 3.94
CA SER A 649 -18.44 -9.25 3.34
C SER A 649 -17.49 -10.09 4.21
N PHE A 650 -17.62 -11.41 4.07
CA PHE A 650 -16.60 -12.37 4.46
C PHE A 650 -15.78 -12.82 3.25
N LYS A 651 -14.48 -13.04 3.47
CA LYS A 651 -13.59 -13.59 2.46
C LYS A 651 -12.69 -14.65 3.08
N LEU A 652 -12.49 -15.73 2.35
CA LEU A 652 -11.57 -16.82 2.68
C LEU A 652 -10.53 -16.91 1.58
N SER A 653 -9.27 -17.09 1.94
CA SER A 653 -8.18 -17.33 0.98
C SER A 653 -7.32 -18.50 1.41
N VAL A 654 -6.99 -19.38 0.48
CA VAL A 654 -6.04 -20.50 0.64
C VAL A 654 -5.00 -20.41 -0.46
N ASN A 655 -3.71 -20.38 -0.09
CA ASN A 655 -2.60 -20.30 -1.04
C ASN A 655 -1.57 -21.40 -0.74
N SER A 656 -1.04 -22.00 -1.79
CA SER A 656 0.17 -22.83 -1.78
C SER A 656 1.20 -22.18 -2.69
N LEU A 657 2.41 -21.96 -2.20
CA LEU A 657 3.46 -21.19 -2.89
C LEU A 657 4.80 -21.94 -2.81
N ARG A 658 5.68 -21.70 -3.78
CA ARG A 658 7.05 -22.23 -3.83
C ARG A 658 8.05 -21.12 -4.10
N GLN A 659 9.28 -21.29 -3.57
CA GLN A 659 10.38 -20.35 -3.78
C GLN A 659 11.66 -21.13 -4.08
N TYR A 660 12.38 -20.70 -5.12
CA TYR A 660 13.56 -21.36 -5.67
C TYR A 660 14.84 -20.54 -5.53
N ILE A 661 14.73 -19.27 -5.16
CA ILE A 661 15.85 -18.38 -4.89
C ILE A 661 15.74 -17.83 -3.48
N HIS A 662 16.83 -17.85 -2.73
CA HIS A 662 16.91 -17.55 -1.31
C HIS A 662 17.94 -16.47 -1.06
N MET A 663 17.72 -15.62 -0.07
CA MET A 663 18.72 -14.69 0.42
C MET A 663 19.30 -15.25 1.72
N LEU A 664 20.62 -15.40 1.73
CA LEU A 664 21.37 -15.86 2.89
C LEU A 664 21.89 -14.65 3.65
N SER A 665 21.46 -14.48 4.88
CA SER A 665 21.90 -13.42 5.77
C SER A 665 21.94 -13.91 7.20
N ASN A 666 23.11 -13.81 7.84
CA ASN A 666 23.26 -14.04 9.26
C ASN A 666 23.23 -12.74 10.06
N THR A 667 23.06 -11.60 9.39
CA THR A 667 22.94 -10.30 10.02
C THR A 667 21.49 -10.05 10.43
N ILE A 668 21.33 -9.26 11.46
CA ILE A 668 20.03 -8.92 12.03
C ILE A 668 19.26 -7.98 11.11
N ALA A 669 19.97 -7.03 10.51
CA ALA A 669 19.44 -6.11 9.52
C ALA A 669 19.96 -6.54 8.14
N ILE A 670 19.04 -6.75 7.22
CA ILE A 670 19.38 -7.13 5.86
C ILE A 670 20.26 -6.05 5.24
N SER A 671 21.40 -6.50 4.72
CA SER A 671 22.42 -5.66 4.08
C SER A 671 22.30 -5.78 2.56
N PRO A 672 22.61 -4.73 1.79
CA PRO A 672 22.77 -4.85 0.34
C PRO A 672 23.80 -5.92 -0.08
N SER A 673 24.71 -6.30 0.82
CA SER A 673 25.75 -7.31 0.62
C SER A 673 25.32 -8.74 0.96
N ASP A 674 24.09 -9.00 1.35
CA ASP A 674 23.57 -10.34 1.60
C ASP A 674 23.59 -11.17 0.32
N ILE A 675 23.89 -12.45 0.48
CA ILE A 675 24.15 -13.37 -0.65
C ILE A 675 22.84 -13.98 -1.12
N TRP A 676 22.65 -14.03 -2.43
CA TRP A 676 21.58 -14.81 -3.05
C TRP A 676 22.08 -16.22 -3.41
N LYS A 677 21.22 -17.22 -3.27
CA LYS A 677 21.49 -18.62 -3.51
C LYS A 677 20.30 -19.25 -4.23
N LEU A 678 20.57 -20.02 -5.26
CA LEU A 678 19.57 -20.81 -5.96
C LEU A 678 19.33 -22.16 -5.24
N SER A 679 18.13 -22.72 -5.36
CA SER A 679 17.88 -24.09 -4.93
C SER A 679 18.72 -25.06 -5.77
N ASP A 680 19.38 -25.97 -5.09
CA ASP A 680 20.30 -26.96 -5.63
C ASP A 680 19.97 -28.38 -5.11
N PRO A 681 20.75 -29.43 -5.33
CA PRO A 681 20.49 -30.76 -4.79
C PRO A 681 20.33 -30.84 -3.27
N VAL A 682 21.01 -29.95 -2.51
CA VAL A 682 21.04 -29.91 -1.04
C VAL A 682 20.05 -28.88 -0.49
N ILE A 683 20.10 -27.65 -1.00
CA ILE A 683 19.21 -26.55 -0.59
C ILE A 683 17.90 -26.64 -1.37
N LYS A 684 16.92 -27.31 -0.76
CA LYS A 684 15.62 -27.59 -1.39
C LYS A 684 14.77 -26.32 -1.50
N PRO A 685 13.85 -26.25 -2.50
CA PRO A 685 12.88 -25.16 -2.59
C PRO A 685 12.04 -25.03 -1.33
N GLN A 686 11.89 -23.81 -0.85
CA GLN A 686 10.97 -23.53 0.24
C GLN A 686 9.51 -23.66 -0.24
N ARG A 687 8.63 -24.12 0.65
CA ARG A 687 7.18 -24.29 0.37
C ARG A 687 6.36 -23.62 1.48
N GLY A 688 5.36 -22.84 1.08
CA GLY A 688 4.46 -22.17 2.00
C GLY A 688 3.00 -22.54 1.74
N TYR A 689 2.24 -22.73 2.82
CA TYR A 689 0.78 -22.92 2.80
C TYR A 689 0.16 -21.89 3.72
N GLN A 690 -0.77 -21.10 3.21
CA GLN A 690 -1.43 -20.05 3.99
C GLN A 690 -2.95 -20.16 3.85
N VAL A 691 -3.64 -20.08 4.99
CA VAL A 691 -5.10 -19.90 5.07
C VAL A 691 -5.36 -18.57 5.76
N SER A 692 -6.32 -17.82 5.24
CA SER A 692 -6.69 -16.52 5.80
C SER A 692 -8.20 -16.33 5.72
N LEU A 693 -8.79 -15.74 6.77
CA LEU A 693 -10.20 -15.37 6.86
C LEU A 693 -10.31 -13.89 7.18
N GLY A 694 -11.15 -13.16 6.47
CA GLY A 694 -11.33 -11.71 6.65
C GLY A 694 -12.79 -11.31 6.71
N TYR A 695 -13.10 -10.39 7.61
CA TYR A 695 -14.36 -9.66 7.68
C TYR A 695 -14.12 -8.19 7.32
N TYR A 696 -14.92 -7.68 6.39
CA TYR A 696 -14.83 -6.31 5.88
C TYR A 696 -16.16 -5.61 6.07
N LYS A 697 -16.12 -4.42 6.66
CA LYS A 697 -17.31 -3.60 6.86
C LYS A 697 -16.99 -2.14 6.58
N ASN A 698 -17.88 -1.49 5.82
CA ASN A 698 -17.78 -0.07 5.55
C ASN A 698 -18.93 0.66 6.27
N PHE A 699 -18.64 1.89 6.68
CA PHE A 699 -19.58 2.76 7.38
C PHE A 699 -19.71 4.11 6.67
N ARG A 700 -20.79 4.84 6.98
CA ARG A 700 -21.03 6.21 6.51
C ARG A 700 -20.89 6.34 5.00
N ALA A 701 -21.67 5.55 4.24
CA ALA A 701 -21.62 5.53 2.77
C ALA A 701 -20.19 5.40 2.22
N ASN A 702 -19.39 4.45 2.79
CA ASN A 702 -18.04 4.11 2.39
C ASN A 702 -16.95 5.16 2.69
N THR A 703 -17.25 6.13 3.54
CA THR A 703 -16.26 7.08 4.05
C THR A 703 -15.25 6.41 4.97
N ILE A 704 -15.69 5.39 5.71
CA ILE A 704 -14.87 4.62 6.66
C ILE A 704 -14.86 3.17 6.21
N GLU A 705 -13.67 2.62 6.04
CA GLU A 705 -13.43 1.19 5.77
C GLU A 705 -12.81 0.54 6.99
N THR A 706 -13.31 -0.63 7.35
CA THR A 706 -12.74 -1.45 8.42
C THR A 706 -12.54 -2.87 7.94
N SER A 707 -11.49 -3.52 8.43
CA SER A 707 -11.28 -4.94 8.22
C SER A 707 -10.66 -5.60 9.44
N ILE A 708 -11.01 -6.87 9.62
CA ILE A 708 -10.40 -7.79 10.56
C ILE A 708 -9.98 -9.00 9.73
N GLU A 709 -8.70 -9.34 9.77
CA GLU A 709 -8.16 -10.49 9.06
C GLU A 709 -7.38 -11.37 10.02
N ILE A 710 -7.58 -12.68 9.95
CA ILE A 710 -6.77 -13.67 10.66
C ILE A 710 -6.09 -14.59 9.65
N TYR A 711 -4.88 -15.03 9.97
CA TYR A 711 -4.14 -15.93 9.08
C TYR A 711 -3.34 -16.98 9.86
N PHE A 712 -3.11 -18.08 9.18
CA PHE A 712 -2.20 -19.13 9.58
C PHE A 712 -1.37 -19.57 8.39
N LYS A 713 -0.04 -19.63 8.55
CA LYS A 713 0.93 -20.04 7.53
C LYS A 713 1.82 -21.17 8.07
N ARG A 714 2.08 -22.16 7.24
CA ARG A 714 3.08 -23.21 7.44
C ARG A 714 4.17 -23.08 6.37
N MET A 715 5.43 -23.22 6.78
CA MET A 715 6.59 -23.18 5.90
C MET A 715 7.40 -24.47 6.07
N LYS A 716 7.89 -25.03 4.95
CA LYS A 716 8.77 -26.20 4.90
C LYS A 716 10.04 -25.82 4.17
N ASN A 717 11.15 -26.47 4.53
CA ASN A 717 12.50 -26.19 4.01
C ASN A 717 12.86 -24.70 4.18
N TYR A 718 12.42 -24.08 5.27
CA TYR A 718 12.84 -22.73 5.60
C TYR A 718 14.32 -22.77 6.02
N LEU A 719 15.13 -21.80 5.54
CA LEU A 719 16.58 -21.81 5.77
C LEU A 719 16.90 -21.04 7.06
N ASP A 720 17.67 -21.68 7.91
CA ASP A 720 18.36 -21.08 9.05
C ASP A 720 19.84 -21.49 9.02
N TYR A 721 20.65 -21.14 9.97
CA TYR A 721 22.10 -21.28 9.92
C TYR A 721 22.66 -21.94 11.17
N LYS A 722 23.77 -22.65 11.03
CA LYS A 722 24.56 -23.12 12.17
C LYS A 722 25.04 -21.94 13.02
N SER A 723 25.27 -22.17 14.30
CA SER A 723 25.92 -21.17 15.15
C SER A 723 27.35 -20.98 14.67
N GLY A 724 27.71 -19.71 14.39
CA GLY A 724 29.04 -19.40 13.82
C GLY A 724 29.17 -19.62 12.30
N ALA A 725 28.06 -19.85 11.59
CA ALA A 725 28.05 -20.02 10.13
C ALA A 725 28.75 -18.84 9.41
N VAL A 726 29.63 -19.15 8.49
CA VAL A 726 30.31 -18.21 7.60
C VAL A 726 29.58 -18.24 6.26
N LEU A 727 28.85 -17.19 5.92
CA LEU A 727 28.06 -17.15 4.69
C LEU A 727 28.82 -16.51 3.53
N LEU A 728 29.72 -15.55 3.82
CA LEU A 728 30.44 -14.79 2.81
C LEU A 728 31.65 -15.58 2.30
N MET A 729 31.79 -15.71 0.97
CA MET A 729 32.88 -16.46 0.32
C MET A 729 33.04 -17.91 0.81
N ASN A 730 31.91 -18.57 1.09
CA ASN A 730 31.88 -19.96 1.54
C ASN A 730 31.62 -20.90 0.35
N HIS A 731 32.61 -21.78 0.05
CA HIS A 731 32.53 -22.76 -1.03
C HIS A 731 31.64 -23.96 -0.71
N HIS A 732 31.36 -24.19 0.59
CA HIS A 732 30.51 -25.28 1.11
C HIS A 732 29.36 -24.73 1.94
N ILE A 733 28.66 -23.74 1.39
CA ILE A 733 27.58 -23.02 2.07
C ILE A 733 26.44 -23.96 2.52
N GLU A 734 26.24 -25.07 1.82
CA GLU A 734 25.27 -26.13 2.14
C GLU A 734 25.60 -26.89 3.42
N ALA A 735 26.85 -26.80 3.90
CA ALA A 735 27.25 -27.36 5.19
C ALA A 735 26.86 -26.46 6.37
N ASP A 736 26.71 -25.16 6.17
CA ASP A 736 26.37 -24.14 7.17
C ASP A 736 24.88 -23.81 7.24
N VAL A 737 24.11 -24.17 6.22
CA VAL A 737 22.68 -23.94 6.15
C VAL A 737 21.89 -25.09 6.78
N LEU A 738 20.88 -24.77 7.58
CA LEU A 738 19.99 -25.69 8.25
C LEU A 738 18.58 -25.63 7.63
N ASN A 739 17.97 -26.79 7.43
CA ASN A 739 16.57 -26.88 7.06
C ASN A 739 15.69 -26.81 8.32
N THR A 740 14.74 -25.88 8.33
CA THR A 740 13.76 -25.74 9.40
C THR A 740 12.34 -25.80 8.86
N ARG A 741 11.41 -26.07 9.75
CA ARG A 741 9.99 -25.85 9.52
C ARG A 741 9.52 -24.62 10.27
N GLY A 742 8.66 -23.84 9.65
CA GLY A 742 8.12 -22.61 10.23
C GLY A 742 6.61 -22.63 10.35
N LYS A 743 6.10 -21.91 11.35
CA LYS A 743 4.68 -21.56 11.47
C LYS A 743 4.57 -20.07 11.77
N ALA A 744 3.63 -19.39 11.08
CA ALA A 744 3.30 -18.01 11.38
C ALA A 744 1.78 -17.85 11.49
N TYR A 745 1.33 -17.04 12.44
CA TYR A 745 -0.10 -16.77 12.66
C TYR A 745 -0.30 -15.37 13.23
N GLY A 746 -1.45 -14.79 12.94
CA GLY A 746 -1.74 -13.45 13.44
C GLY A 746 -3.16 -12.98 13.15
N ALA A 747 -3.46 -11.82 13.72
CA ALA A 747 -4.68 -11.05 13.54
C ALA A 747 -4.33 -9.61 13.15
N GLU A 748 -5.00 -9.08 12.14
CA GLU A 748 -4.81 -7.74 11.61
C GLU A 748 -6.11 -6.95 11.74
N LEU A 749 -6.03 -5.74 12.29
CA LEU A 749 -7.12 -4.78 12.37
C LEU A 749 -6.77 -3.56 11.54
N SER A 750 -7.69 -3.08 10.73
CA SER A 750 -7.53 -1.87 9.94
C SER A 750 -8.77 -1.00 10.03
N PHE A 751 -8.55 0.29 10.23
CA PHE A 751 -9.58 1.33 10.20
C PHE A 751 -9.07 2.47 9.32
N LYS A 752 -9.75 2.75 8.19
CA LYS A 752 -9.35 3.78 7.23
C LYS A 752 -10.46 4.78 7.02
N LYS A 753 -10.16 6.07 7.19
CA LYS A 753 -11.06 7.19 6.86
C LYS A 753 -10.55 7.88 5.60
N LYS A 754 -11.32 7.77 4.50
CA LYS A 754 -10.88 8.19 3.15
C LYS A 754 -11.20 9.62 2.77
N SER A 755 -12.19 10.25 3.41
CA SER A 755 -12.70 11.56 3.00
C SER A 755 -13.00 12.48 4.18
N GLY A 756 -13.15 13.80 3.89
CA GLY A 756 -13.37 14.85 4.85
C GLY A 756 -12.08 15.63 5.19
N LYS A 757 -12.17 16.58 6.11
CA LYS A 757 -11.01 17.37 6.56
C LYS A 757 -9.95 16.51 7.24
N MET A 758 -10.38 15.49 7.97
CA MET A 758 -9.52 14.49 8.61
C MET A 758 -9.56 13.20 7.82
N THR A 759 -8.40 12.73 7.36
CA THR A 759 -8.22 11.46 6.64
C THR A 759 -7.03 10.70 7.24
N GLY A 760 -6.98 9.38 7.04
CA GLY A 760 -5.87 8.56 7.57
C GLY A 760 -6.31 7.15 7.89
N TRP A 761 -5.44 6.43 8.59
CA TRP A 761 -5.73 5.06 9.02
C TRP A 761 -5.06 4.70 10.34
N ILE A 762 -5.63 3.73 11.00
CA ILE A 762 -5.07 3.04 12.15
C ILE A 762 -4.93 1.57 11.76
N SER A 763 -3.78 0.99 11.99
CA SER A 763 -3.54 -0.43 11.83
C SER A 763 -2.99 -1.03 13.13
N TYR A 764 -3.43 -2.24 13.45
CA TYR A 764 -2.89 -3.03 14.53
C TYR A 764 -2.72 -4.47 14.05
N THR A 765 -1.59 -5.07 14.41
CA THR A 765 -1.26 -6.45 14.08
C THR A 765 -0.75 -7.16 15.31
N TYR A 766 -1.35 -8.30 15.63
CA TYR A 766 -0.74 -9.33 16.45
C TYR A 766 -0.20 -10.43 15.54
N ALA A 767 1.09 -10.75 15.63
CA ALA A 767 1.72 -11.75 14.77
C ALA A 767 2.80 -12.53 15.51
N ARG A 768 2.89 -13.84 15.25
CA ARG A 768 3.98 -14.69 15.74
C ARG A 768 4.55 -15.50 14.59
N THR A 769 5.87 -15.63 14.59
CA THR A 769 6.61 -16.47 13.64
C THR A 769 7.59 -17.32 14.41
N MET A 770 7.42 -18.64 14.31
CA MET A 770 8.17 -19.62 15.05
C MET A 770 8.83 -20.62 14.10
N LEU A 771 10.09 -20.92 14.35
CA LEU A 771 10.90 -21.89 13.60
C LEU A 771 11.23 -23.09 14.46
N GLN A 772 11.46 -24.23 13.85
CA GLN A 772 11.90 -25.45 14.49
C GLN A 772 12.86 -26.17 13.57
N LEU A 773 13.97 -26.65 14.11
CA LEU A 773 14.93 -27.46 13.36
C LEU A 773 14.26 -28.72 12.81
N ASP A 774 14.43 -28.97 11.51
CA ASP A 774 13.89 -30.13 10.76
C ASP A 774 14.96 -30.73 9.85
N ASP A 775 16.19 -30.80 10.38
CA ASP A 775 17.34 -31.35 9.67
C ASP A 775 18.05 -32.41 10.56
N PRO A 776 17.85 -33.69 10.29
CA PRO A 776 18.49 -34.75 11.08
C PRO A 776 20.01 -34.78 10.92
N LEU A 777 20.56 -34.15 9.88
CA LEU A 777 22.00 -34.05 9.62
C LEU A 777 22.57 -32.68 9.96
N ALA A 778 21.89 -31.91 10.81
CA ALA A 778 22.32 -30.57 11.21
C ALA A 778 23.66 -30.54 11.93
N GLY A 779 24.01 -31.59 12.68
CA GLY A 779 25.19 -31.61 13.54
C GLY A 779 25.10 -30.67 14.75
N GLN A 780 23.99 -29.99 14.92
CA GLN A 780 23.67 -29.10 16.04
C GLN A 780 22.26 -29.35 16.53
N ASN A 781 22.08 -29.21 17.85
CA ASN A 781 20.74 -29.11 18.43
C ASN A 781 20.43 -27.65 18.72
N ILE A 782 19.30 -27.15 18.26
CA ILE A 782 18.83 -25.79 18.48
C ILE A 782 17.62 -25.82 19.38
N ASN A 783 17.73 -25.19 20.55
CA ASN A 783 16.67 -25.06 21.55
C ASN A 783 16.01 -26.42 21.88
N ASP A 784 16.82 -27.47 21.99
CA ASP A 784 16.38 -28.86 22.25
C ASP A 784 15.29 -29.38 21.31
N GLY A 785 15.35 -28.94 20.06
CA GLY A 785 14.35 -29.28 19.05
C GLY A 785 12.99 -28.59 19.22
N ASN A 786 12.86 -27.64 20.13
CA ASN A 786 11.65 -26.86 20.35
C ASN A 786 11.48 -25.71 19.34
N TYR A 787 10.25 -25.18 19.26
CA TYR A 787 9.99 -23.97 18.48
C TYR A 787 10.62 -22.74 19.13
N TYR A 788 11.33 -21.94 18.32
CA TYR A 788 11.90 -20.65 18.70
C TYR A 788 11.43 -19.52 17.78
N PRO A 789 11.37 -18.26 18.25
CA PRO A 789 10.96 -17.13 17.42
C PRO A 789 11.95 -16.88 16.28
N ALA A 790 11.45 -16.55 15.09
CA ALA A 790 12.29 -16.05 14.00
C ALA A 790 12.92 -14.69 14.41
N ASN A 791 14.09 -14.36 13.88
CA ASN A 791 14.83 -13.13 14.24
C ASN A 791 14.08 -11.81 13.92
N PHE A 792 13.01 -11.86 13.13
CA PHE A 792 12.12 -10.74 12.80
C PHE A 792 10.73 -10.85 13.48
N ASP A 793 10.51 -11.80 14.40
CA ASP A 793 9.24 -11.97 15.13
C ASP A 793 8.94 -10.75 16.00
N LYS A 794 7.84 -10.05 15.75
CA LYS A 794 7.35 -8.90 16.51
C LYS A 794 5.88 -9.10 16.85
N PRO A 795 5.57 -9.51 18.09
CA PRO A 795 4.19 -9.84 18.49
C PRO A 795 3.17 -8.73 18.27
N HIS A 796 3.53 -7.50 18.57
CA HIS A 796 2.61 -6.36 18.43
C HIS A 796 3.19 -5.29 17.53
N SER A 797 2.38 -4.78 16.62
CA SER A 797 2.68 -3.63 15.78
C SER A 797 1.44 -2.76 15.65
N ALA A 798 1.57 -1.46 15.93
CA ALA A 798 0.49 -0.50 15.84
C ALA A 798 0.96 0.75 15.09
N ASN A 799 0.17 1.22 14.13
CA ASN A 799 0.46 2.42 13.37
C ASN A 799 -0.77 3.32 13.32
N LEU A 800 -0.56 4.62 13.44
CA LEU A 800 -1.56 5.64 13.23
C LEU A 800 -1.02 6.67 12.24
N VAL A 801 -1.69 6.84 11.13
CA VAL A 801 -1.42 7.91 10.15
C VAL A 801 -2.63 8.83 10.11
N GLY A 802 -2.46 10.09 10.46
CA GLY A 802 -3.50 11.11 10.49
C GLY A 802 -3.12 12.32 9.65
N ASN A 803 -4.04 12.78 8.80
CA ASN A 803 -3.88 14.00 8.02
C ASN A 803 -5.06 14.91 8.31
N TYR A 804 -4.79 16.15 8.68
CA TYR A 804 -5.82 17.17 8.91
C TYR A 804 -5.61 18.35 7.98
N GLN A 805 -6.62 18.64 7.17
CA GLN A 805 -6.64 19.74 6.22
C GLN A 805 -7.33 20.96 6.85
N PHE A 806 -6.54 21.90 7.32
CA PHE A 806 -7.04 23.17 7.90
C PHE A 806 -7.68 24.06 6.84
N SER A 807 -7.01 24.14 5.69
CA SER A 807 -7.47 24.88 4.53
C SER A 807 -7.11 24.15 3.24
N HIS A 808 -7.53 24.66 2.08
CA HIS A 808 -7.12 24.11 0.78
C HIS A 808 -5.60 24.13 0.56
N ARG A 809 -4.86 24.93 1.32
CA ARG A 809 -3.43 25.17 1.14
C ARG A 809 -2.57 24.64 2.28
N PHE A 810 -3.17 24.38 3.45
CA PHE A 810 -2.43 23.98 4.64
C PHE A 810 -2.94 22.65 5.19
N THR A 811 -2.03 21.67 5.25
CA THR A 811 -2.30 20.32 5.77
C THR A 811 -1.24 19.95 6.78
N THR A 812 -1.65 19.36 7.90
CA THR A 812 -0.77 18.72 8.88
C THR A 812 -0.91 17.23 8.79
N SER A 813 0.20 16.53 8.91
CA SER A 813 0.25 15.08 8.91
C SER A 813 1.02 14.54 10.12
N LEU A 814 0.46 13.53 10.78
CA LEU A 814 1.01 12.87 11.96
C LEU A 814 1.17 11.38 11.64
N ASN A 815 2.30 10.82 12.04
CA ASN A 815 2.56 9.38 11.96
C ASN A 815 3.06 8.88 13.31
N ILE A 816 2.42 7.88 13.89
CA ILE A 816 2.83 7.21 15.13
C ILE A 816 3.06 5.74 14.82
N VAL A 817 4.23 5.24 15.19
CA VAL A 817 4.64 3.85 14.95
C VAL A 817 5.06 3.22 16.27
N TYR A 818 4.48 2.08 16.59
CA TYR A 818 4.88 1.24 17.72
C TYR A 818 5.08 -0.19 17.24
N SER A 819 6.14 -0.86 17.71
CA SER A 819 6.27 -2.30 17.59
C SER A 819 7.07 -2.87 18.76
N THR A 820 6.71 -4.10 19.19
CA THR A 820 7.53 -4.85 20.13
C THR A 820 8.92 -5.12 19.58
N GLY A 821 9.90 -5.23 20.47
CA GLY A 821 11.27 -5.57 20.13
C GLY A 821 11.37 -6.93 19.47
N ARG A 822 12.30 -7.06 18.51
CA ARG A 822 12.62 -8.33 17.85
C ARG A 822 13.41 -9.25 18.79
N PRO A 823 13.42 -10.57 18.55
CA PRO A 823 14.22 -11.51 19.34
C PRO A 823 15.74 -11.31 19.14
N ILE A 824 16.48 -11.74 20.14
CA ILE A 824 17.95 -11.74 20.16
C ILE A 824 18.47 -12.90 21.00
N THR A 825 19.60 -13.47 20.58
CA THR A 825 20.41 -14.44 21.34
C THR A 825 21.46 -13.66 22.13
N LEU A 826 21.53 -13.85 23.43
CA LEU A 826 22.48 -13.15 24.30
C LEU A 826 23.68 -14.02 24.65
N PRO A 827 24.93 -13.47 24.67
CA PRO A 827 26.04 -14.09 25.37
C PRO A 827 25.80 -13.95 26.87
N ILE A 828 25.64 -15.05 27.61
CA ILE A 828 25.24 -15.05 29.02
C ILE A 828 26.38 -15.44 29.98
N ALA A 829 27.39 -16.10 29.45
CA ALA A 829 28.53 -16.48 30.26
C ALA A 829 29.82 -16.59 29.42
N ILE A 830 30.94 -16.58 30.08
CA ILE A 830 32.25 -16.86 29.52
C ILE A 830 32.86 -18.02 30.29
N PHE A 831 33.44 -19.01 29.61
CA PHE A 831 34.12 -20.13 30.18
C PHE A 831 35.44 -20.42 29.47
N HIS A 832 36.34 -21.17 30.10
CA HIS A 832 37.63 -21.54 29.53
C HIS A 832 37.62 -23.02 29.17
N LEU A 833 38.01 -23.34 27.95
CA LEU A 833 38.15 -24.69 27.46
C LEU A 833 39.37 -24.80 26.57
N GLY A 834 40.27 -25.78 26.87
CA GLY A 834 41.50 -26.02 26.11
C GLY A 834 42.45 -24.84 26.05
N GLY A 835 42.55 -24.05 27.12
CA GLY A 835 43.38 -22.85 27.19
C GLY A 835 42.82 -21.62 26.47
N GLY A 836 41.71 -21.75 25.79
CA GLY A 836 41.01 -20.66 25.11
C GLY A 836 39.75 -20.25 25.84
N GLN A 837 39.40 -18.96 25.69
CA GLN A 837 38.16 -18.40 26.21
C GLN A 837 37.00 -18.65 25.24
N ARG A 838 35.86 -19.08 25.76
CA ARG A 838 34.65 -19.36 24.98
C ARG A 838 33.46 -18.58 25.56
N VAL A 839 32.56 -18.17 24.68
CA VAL A 839 31.30 -17.50 25.05
C VAL A 839 30.16 -18.51 25.05
N TYR A 840 29.39 -18.54 26.13
CA TYR A 840 28.18 -19.34 26.23
C TYR A 840 26.99 -18.46 25.96
N TYR A 841 26.15 -18.88 25.01
CA TYR A 841 24.98 -18.13 24.56
C TYR A 841 23.69 -18.70 25.16
N SER A 842 22.70 -17.84 25.33
CA SER A 842 21.31 -18.25 25.62
C SER A 842 20.74 -19.11 24.50
N ASP A 843 19.59 -19.71 24.74
CA ASP A 843 18.78 -20.29 23.66
C ASP A 843 18.57 -19.30 22.53
N ARG A 844 18.49 -19.81 21.30
CA ARG A 844 18.36 -18.99 20.09
C ARG A 844 17.08 -18.14 20.17
N ASN A 845 17.26 -16.80 20.04
CA ASN A 845 16.18 -15.84 20.04
C ASN A 845 15.30 -15.81 21.29
N GLN A 846 15.85 -16.16 22.44
CA GLN A 846 15.14 -16.25 23.73
C GLN A 846 14.76 -14.88 24.27
N TYR A 847 15.61 -13.87 24.11
CA TYR A 847 15.41 -12.52 24.62
C TYR A 847 14.89 -11.57 23.54
N ARG A 848 14.53 -10.33 23.94
CA ARG A 848 14.08 -9.30 23.01
C ARG A 848 14.82 -7.98 23.23
N VAL A 849 15.08 -7.28 22.13
CA VAL A 849 15.55 -5.89 22.19
C VAL A 849 14.43 -4.98 22.69
N PRO A 850 14.71 -3.76 23.18
CA PRO A 850 13.68 -2.81 23.59
C PRO A 850 12.68 -2.49 22.48
N ASP A 851 11.45 -2.15 22.87
CA ASP A 851 10.38 -1.80 21.93
C ASP A 851 10.68 -0.55 21.13
N TYR A 852 10.23 -0.56 19.89
CA TYR A 852 10.32 0.55 18.96
C TYR A 852 9.12 1.49 19.12
N PHE A 853 9.38 2.80 19.23
CA PHE A 853 8.34 3.82 19.24
C PHE A 853 8.83 5.10 18.56
N ARG A 854 8.01 5.67 17.66
CA ARG A 854 8.35 6.90 16.94
C ARG A 854 7.11 7.73 16.63
N ILE A 855 7.28 9.05 16.70
CA ILE A 855 6.29 10.03 16.26
C ILE A 855 6.94 10.93 15.21
N ASP A 856 6.28 11.11 14.07
CA ASP A 856 6.69 12.02 13.01
C ASP A 856 5.59 13.04 12.76
N LEU A 857 5.97 14.29 12.55
CA LEU A 857 5.04 15.41 12.31
C LEU A 857 5.49 16.19 11.08
N SER A 858 4.56 16.50 10.18
CA SER A 858 4.84 17.36 9.03
C SER A 858 3.73 18.33 8.70
N PHE A 859 4.11 19.40 8.05
CA PHE A 859 3.26 20.46 7.56
C PHE A 859 3.50 20.66 6.07
N ASN A 860 2.42 20.78 5.31
CA ASN A 860 2.47 21.02 3.87
C ASN A 860 1.71 22.31 3.55
N ILE A 861 2.39 23.23 2.84
CA ILE A 861 1.83 24.51 2.38
C ILE A 861 1.84 24.50 0.85
N GLU A 862 0.66 24.54 0.24
CA GLU A 862 0.50 24.65 -1.21
C GLU A 862 0.35 26.10 -1.66
N GLY A 863 0.92 26.42 -2.80
CA GLY A 863 0.79 27.73 -3.45
C GLY A 863 -0.66 28.05 -3.85
N ASN A 864 -0.91 29.29 -4.25
CA ASN A 864 -2.25 29.72 -4.67
C ASN A 864 -2.57 29.17 -6.08
N HIS A 865 -3.48 28.22 -6.18
CA HIS A 865 -3.93 27.62 -7.44
C HIS A 865 -4.84 28.51 -8.30
N LYS A 866 -5.35 29.62 -7.75
CA LYS A 866 -6.19 30.58 -8.49
C LYS A 866 -5.38 31.51 -9.39
N LEU A 867 -4.09 31.67 -9.09
CA LEU A 867 -3.19 32.48 -9.92
C LEU A 867 -2.63 31.60 -11.03
N LYS A 868 -2.81 32.00 -12.28
CA LYS A 868 -2.14 31.39 -13.44
C LYS A 868 -0.64 31.75 -13.36
N LYS A 869 0.16 30.83 -12.83
CA LYS A 869 1.62 30.94 -12.76
C LYS A 869 2.23 29.86 -13.61
N LEU A 870 3.43 30.13 -14.17
CA LEU A 870 4.23 29.13 -14.89
C LEU A 870 4.53 27.90 -14.02
N THR A 871 4.73 28.12 -12.71
CA THR A 871 5.02 27.06 -11.77
C THR A 871 4.07 27.12 -10.57
N HIS A 872 3.63 25.96 -10.10
CA HIS A 872 2.92 25.76 -8.84
C HIS A 872 3.87 25.19 -7.81
N ASN A 873 4.05 25.91 -6.72
CA ASN A 873 5.04 25.59 -5.69
C ASN A 873 4.36 25.08 -4.42
N SER A 874 5.05 24.21 -3.69
CA SER A 874 4.66 23.80 -2.35
C SER A 874 5.89 23.61 -1.46
N TRP A 875 5.69 23.85 -0.16
CA TRP A 875 6.68 23.62 0.87
C TRP A 875 6.20 22.51 1.79
N SER A 876 7.10 21.58 2.09
CA SER A 876 6.90 20.55 3.10
C SER A 876 7.99 20.68 4.14
N PHE A 877 7.61 20.79 5.41
CA PHE A 877 8.55 20.84 6.52
C PHE A 877 8.01 20.06 7.70
N GLY A 878 8.89 19.57 8.56
CA GLY A 878 8.49 18.76 9.69
C GLY A 878 9.66 18.22 10.47
N VAL A 879 9.35 17.29 11.35
CA VAL A 879 10.33 16.62 12.21
C VAL A 879 10.06 15.12 12.18
N TYR A 880 11.07 14.36 11.83
CA TYR A 880 11.12 12.92 11.97
C TYR A 880 11.68 12.56 13.35
N ASN A 881 11.11 11.54 14.01
CA ASN A 881 11.45 11.14 15.38
C ASN A 881 11.33 12.31 16.37
N LEU A 882 10.13 12.92 16.44
CA LEU A 882 9.85 14.12 17.24
C LEU A 882 10.28 14.01 18.71
N LEU A 883 10.23 12.80 19.29
CA LEU A 883 10.61 12.53 20.66
C LEU A 883 12.11 12.29 20.86
N ALA A 884 12.90 12.36 19.81
CA ALA A 884 14.35 12.06 19.84
C ALA A 884 14.68 10.70 20.48
N ARG A 885 13.79 9.71 20.35
CA ARG A 885 13.98 8.40 20.98
C ARG A 885 15.08 7.64 20.26
N GLN A 886 16.01 7.10 21.02
CA GLN A 886 17.07 6.21 20.54
C GLN A 886 16.52 4.79 20.37
N ASN A 887 15.87 4.55 19.22
CA ASN A 887 15.34 3.24 18.90
C ASN A 887 16.47 2.25 18.54
N PRO A 888 16.44 1.00 19.03
CA PRO A 888 17.52 0.04 18.77
C PRO A 888 17.51 -0.39 17.29
N TYR A 889 18.64 -0.19 16.63
CA TYR A 889 18.94 -0.78 15.33
C TYR A 889 19.60 -2.15 15.50
N SER A 890 20.68 -2.19 16.29
CA SER A 890 21.43 -3.38 16.60
C SER A 890 21.91 -3.35 18.05
N ILE A 891 22.11 -4.53 18.62
CA ILE A 891 22.82 -4.71 19.89
C ILE A 891 24.04 -5.53 19.60
N TYR A 892 25.21 -5.07 20.03
CA TYR A 892 26.45 -5.81 19.96
C TYR A 892 27.06 -5.94 21.35
N PHE A 893 27.87 -6.96 21.52
CA PHE A 893 28.48 -7.30 22.79
C PHE A 893 29.99 -7.22 22.67
N THR A 894 30.61 -6.60 23.65
CA THR A 894 32.08 -6.55 23.81
C THR A 894 32.45 -7.15 25.13
N GLN A 895 33.66 -7.65 25.20
CA GLN A 895 34.27 -8.08 26.47
C GLN A 895 35.13 -6.96 26.99
N GLU A 896 34.83 -6.44 28.15
CA GLU A 896 35.58 -5.40 28.84
C GLU A 896 35.85 -5.80 30.28
N ALA A 897 37.10 -5.82 30.67
CA ALA A 897 37.55 -6.20 32.02
C ALA A 897 37.00 -7.55 32.53
N GLY A 898 36.91 -8.54 31.64
CA GLY A 898 36.41 -9.89 31.98
C GLY A 898 34.86 -10.02 32.00
N ALA A 899 34.12 -8.95 31.81
CA ALA A 899 32.65 -8.95 31.76
C ALA A 899 32.15 -8.72 30.35
N ILE A 900 30.97 -9.33 30.03
CA ILE A 900 30.26 -9.06 28.77
C ILE A 900 29.45 -7.79 28.96
N LYS A 901 29.69 -6.79 28.14
CA LYS A 901 28.87 -5.57 28.05
C LYS A 901 28.11 -5.50 26.76
N GLY A 902 26.80 -5.17 26.82
CA GLY A 902 25.94 -4.97 25.69
C GLY A 902 25.80 -3.48 25.34
N TYR A 903 25.96 -3.14 24.08
CA TYR A 903 25.83 -1.78 23.56
C TYR A 903 24.70 -1.72 22.54
N GLN A 904 23.82 -0.73 22.69
CA GLN A 904 22.76 -0.46 21.72
C GLN A 904 23.26 0.54 20.69
N LEU A 905 23.21 0.15 19.43
CA LEU A 905 23.39 1.07 18.30
C LEU A 905 22.02 1.59 17.85
N SER A 906 21.88 2.91 17.82
CA SER A 906 20.71 3.60 17.26
C SER A 906 21.17 4.41 16.05
N VAL A 907 20.43 4.32 14.93
CA VAL A 907 20.83 5.02 13.69
C VAL A 907 20.28 6.45 13.70
N ILE A 908 19.01 6.63 14.07
CA ILE A 908 18.37 7.95 14.20
C ILE A 908 17.95 8.12 15.66
N GLY A 909 18.88 8.53 16.49
CA GLY A 909 18.67 8.75 17.94
C GLY A 909 18.23 10.18 18.30
N THR A 910 18.00 11.04 17.31
CA THR A 910 17.66 12.45 17.51
C THR A 910 16.44 12.85 16.68
N ALA A 911 15.83 13.98 17.02
CA ALA A 911 14.82 14.62 16.18
C ALA A 911 15.49 15.17 14.92
N VAL A 912 15.01 14.76 13.73
CA VAL A 912 15.57 15.21 12.44
C VAL A 912 14.60 16.15 11.75
N PRO A 913 14.88 17.48 11.76
CA PRO A 913 14.05 18.43 11.01
C PRO A 913 14.32 18.28 9.51
N PHE A 914 13.31 18.54 8.71
CA PHE A 914 13.42 18.57 7.26
C PHE A 914 12.62 19.72 6.66
N ILE A 915 13.08 20.20 5.50
CA ILE A 915 12.38 21.14 4.65
C ILE A 915 12.61 20.76 3.19
N THR A 916 11.55 20.79 2.39
CA THR A 916 11.58 20.47 0.97
C THR A 916 10.73 21.47 0.19
N TYR A 917 11.31 22.01 -0.85
CA TYR A 917 10.63 22.84 -1.84
C TYR A 917 10.27 21.97 -3.05
N ASN A 918 8.98 21.93 -3.40
CA ASN A 918 8.49 21.21 -4.57
C ASN A 918 7.86 22.19 -5.56
N PHE A 919 8.05 21.91 -6.84
CA PHE A 919 7.45 22.69 -7.93
C PHE A 919 6.92 21.78 -9.03
N ARG A 920 5.93 22.29 -9.78
CA ARG A 920 5.41 21.63 -11.00
C ARG A 920 5.06 22.68 -12.05
N PHE A 921 5.22 22.34 -13.33
CA PHE A 921 4.93 23.20 -14.49
C PHE A 921 4.20 22.44 -15.60
#